data_4ac878b408b6b23aba13b728ec773708
#
_entry.id   4ac878b408b6b23aba13b728ec773708
#
_cell.length_a   1.000
_cell.length_b   1.000
_cell.length_c   1.000
_cell.angle_alpha   90.00
_cell.angle_beta   90.00
_cell.angle_gamma   90.00
#
_symmetry.space_group_name_H-M   'P 1'
#
loop_
_entity.id
_entity.type
_entity.pdbx_description
1 polymer ?
#
loop_
_entity_poly.entity_id
_entity_poly.type
_entity_poly.pdbx_seq_one_letter_code
_entity_poly.pdbx_strand_id
1 'polypeptide(L)'
;MNQGSLIHLYVALYLIGGSSSLSGQSCDFSLSGKVVDLHDGTPIFGALVSVGGTTFFNQSDENGFFQIKGLCLGAFDLIVEHPECPTLKRQINFKGDQFINLELEHHINELDEIILSDTKLKEINATVKEMRLDKDQISQFSSKSLAEALNSLPGVSAFKTGVAIAKPMIHGFYGSRVGIVTNGVRLRDQEWGADHAPNIDFNSFESVQVVKGAVGLKYGGDTAGGIIVLAPAKTILKDSLYGMTTLNLESNGRGTSVTTQLSQSYLKGYYWSAHLTGKRFGDFQAPNYNLSNSGFTEGNLAIKIGRTKIIRGWELNYSRFQNEAGILRAAHIGNIQDLFTALNSEAPLRIKPFTYAIEAPKQRGTHQNLQFSFYKTLQNNAKLELRYSYQVNQRKEFDVRRGARSELPAIDLTLQSQTFLGSYSWKKGFDWSFETGVNGLLEDNFSNPDTGVKRLIPDYIKYEWGTFLVGTFQPSTRFSWDWGLRADSVFIDAQKYYNLTNWKESGYSVFYPEFERQIMGTQLLTNPRFRFFNWAAQTGIGVSLGSDIDSRFAYVLSQRAPNSSELFSDGLHHSIAALEYGNLILRNETSHKILMSITRRTKNFSLSLEPYFSKVFDYIFIEPTALEQTIRGAFPVWRYRSTDAFFAGLDFNSNLTISKYLNIDMGASYTYAQDQLNQSPLILIPPFSMFQKLKYSPDKASWNLEIIHDYYGKQNRYPNSNFQFNLIENGSMVSKTVNISESPAGFQKFDAIFSLQLKEKHKMKKKLRFIVQNLANAEYRNYLNRMRFYASEIGRNFQLQFILNY
;
A
#
# COMPACT_ATOMS: atom_id res chain seq x y z
N MET A 1 -21.46 -66.04 22.44
CA MET A 1 -20.82 -67.00 21.47
C MET A 1 -19.73 -66.20 20.76
N ASN A 2 -18.54 -66.54 21.16
CA ASN A 2 -17.32 -66.84 20.46
C ASN A 2 -16.63 -65.65 19.72
N GLN A 3 -15.52 -65.23 20.30
CA GLN A 3 -14.15 -65.59 20.02
C GLN A 3 -13.71 -65.01 18.65
N GLY A 4 -12.65 -64.30 18.48
CA GLY A 4 -11.32 -64.19 19.13
C GLY A 4 -10.37 -63.85 18.00
N SER A 5 -9.38 -63.08 18.23
CA SER A 5 -7.97 -63.50 18.21
C SER A 5 -7.04 -62.33 18.09
N LEU A 6 -6.20 -62.24 19.08
CA LEU A 6 -4.92 -61.49 19.07
C LEU A 6 -3.97 -62.12 18.04
N ILE A 7 -3.27 -61.29 17.29
CA ILE A 7 -2.01 -61.66 16.64
C ILE A 7 -0.89 -60.81 17.21
N HIS A 8 -0.12 -61.46 18.09
CA HIS A 8 1.21 -60.95 18.46
C HIS A 8 2.23 -61.32 17.39
N LEU A 9 2.93 -60.31 16.91
CA LEU A 9 4.13 -60.55 16.06
C LEU A 9 5.39 -60.32 16.87
N TYR A 10 6.05 -61.42 17.27
CA TYR A 10 7.41 -61.45 17.81
C TYR A 10 8.38 -61.22 16.68
N VAL A 11 9.29 -60.22 16.80
CA VAL A 11 10.49 -60.12 16.00
C VAL A 11 11.65 -60.50 16.91
N ALA A 12 12.27 -61.59 16.59
CA ALA A 12 13.41 -62.14 17.31
C ALA A 12 14.69 -61.29 17.05
N LEU A 13 15.39 -61.01 18.13
CA LEU A 13 16.77 -60.49 18.10
C LEU A 13 17.69 -61.56 17.50
N TYR A 14 18.43 -61.20 16.46
CA TYR A 14 19.69 -61.80 16.10
C TYR A 14 20.82 -60.85 16.50
N LEU A 15 21.46 -61.13 17.61
CA LEU A 15 22.77 -60.64 18.01
C LEU A 15 23.83 -61.43 17.25
N ILE A 16 24.47 -60.77 16.26
CA ILE A 16 25.76 -61.16 15.77
C ILE A 16 26.69 -59.98 16.04
N GLY A 17 27.62 -60.17 16.92
CA GLY A 17 28.65 -59.23 17.26
C GLY A 17 29.62 -59.05 16.07
N GLY A 18 29.69 -57.83 15.61
CA GLY A 18 30.76 -57.27 14.82
C GLY A 18 31.18 -55.96 15.46
N SER A 19 32.16 -55.99 16.31
CA SER A 19 32.87 -54.81 16.83
C SER A 19 33.61 -54.14 15.67
N SER A 20 32.92 -53.32 14.89
CA SER A 20 33.57 -52.29 14.09
C SER A 20 33.84 -51.10 15.03
N SER A 21 35.10 -50.89 15.36
CA SER A 21 35.61 -49.68 15.95
C SER A 21 35.16 -48.49 15.08
N LEU A 22 34.09 -47.80 15.48
CA LEU A 22 33.79 -46.47 15.02
C LEU A 22 34.92 -45.56 15.50
N SER A 23 35.91 -45.35 14.64
CA SER A 23 36.85 -44.24 14.78
C SER A 23 35.98 -42.98 14.66
N GLY A 24 35.67 -42.38 15.79
CA GLY A 24 35.06 -41.03 15.80
C GLY A 24 36.02 -40.08 15.07
N GLN A 25 35.64 -39.55 13.94
CA GLN A 25 36.40 -38.48 13.30
C GLN A 25 36.51 -37.34 14.32
N SER A 26 37.76 -36.98 14.66
CA SER A 26 38.02 -35.81 15.50
C SER A 26 37.60 -34.57 14.69
N CYS A 27 36.60 -33.86 15.17
CA CYS A 27 36.06 -32.65 14.53
C CYS A 27 36.57 -31.40 15.25
N ASP A 28 37.88 -31.32 15.47
CA ASP A 28 38.55 -30.24 16.24
C ASP A 28 39.32 -29.25 15.36
N PHE A 29 39.16 -29.34 14.06
CA PHE A 29 39.93 -28.52 13.12
C PHE A 29 39.25 -27.16 12.87
N SER A 30 40.07 -26.19 12.45
CA SER A 30 39.61 -24.82 12.16
C SER A 30 39.93 -24.41 10.73
N LEU A 31 38.92 -23.78 10.08
CA LEU A 31 39.06 -23.06 8.82
C LEU A 31 39.18 -21.58 9.12
N SER A 32 40.32 -20.99 8.78
CA SER A 32 40.54 -19.55 8.89
C SER A 32 40.85 -18.93 7.53
N GLY A 33 40.70 -17.63 7.40
CA GLY A 33 40.99 -16.96 6.14
C GLY A 33 40.66 -15.49 6.13
N LYS A 34 40.83 -14.89 4.96
CA LYS A 34 40.45 -13.52 4.70
C LYS A 34 39.45 -13.45 3.53
N VAL A 35 38.47 -12.58 3.67
CA VAL A 35 37.57 -12.20 2.59
C VAL A 35 38.05 -10.83 2.07
N VAL A 36 38.40 -10.76 0.80
CA VAL A 36 38.95 -9.57 0.16
C VAL A 36 38.24 -9.27 -1.16
N ASP A 37 38.31 -8.03 -1.60
CA ASP A 37 37.82 -7.62 -2.92
C ASP A 37 38.69 -8.23 -4.03
N LEU A 38 38.04 -8.75 -5.08
CA LEU A 38 38.69 -9.38 -6.22
C LEU A 38 39.56 -8.42 -7.04
N HIS A 39 39.22 -7.11 -7.04
CA HIS A 39 39.89 -6.13 -7.92
C HIS A 39 41.04 -5.41 -7.26
N ASP A 40 40.94 -5.05 -5.99
CA ASP A 40 41.93 -4.22 -5.31
C ASP A 40 42.51 -4.88 -4.03
N GLY A 41 42.01 -6.06 -3.65
CA GLY A 41 42.47 -6.83 -2.48
C GLY A 41 42.09 -6.16 -1.14
N THR A 42 41.21 -5.15 -1.12
CA THR A 42 40.79 -4.53 0.13
C THR A 42 39.98 -5.51 0.98
N PRO A 43 40.16 -5.51 2.33
CA PRO A 43 39.40 -6.39 3.21
C PRO A 43 37.89 -6.09 3.15
N ILE A 44 37.07 -7.13 2.97
CA ILE A 44 35.59 -7.02 3.03
C ILE A 44 35.15 -7.36 4.46
N PHE A 45 34.68 -6.32 5.14
CA PHE A 45 34.12 -6.42 6.48
C PHE A 45 32.69 -6.97 6.44
N GLY A 46 32.37 -7.91 7.33
CA GLY A 46 30.99 -8.32 7.51
C GLY A 46 30.52 -9.43 6.58
N ALA A 47 31.37 -9.97 5.72
CA ALA A 47 31.04 -11.13 4.90
C ALA A 47 30.76 -12.37 5.76
N LEU A 48 29.63 -13.04 5.53
CA LEU A 48 29.21 -14.26 6.21
C LEU A 48 29.82 -15.45 5.47
N VAL A 49 30.76 -16.14 6.13
CA VAL A 49 31.34 -17.38 5.63
C VAL A 49 30.66 -18.55 6.34
N SER A 50 29.98 -19.41 5.59
CA SER A 50 29.23 -20.56 6.11
C SER A 50 29.62 -21.84 5.38
N VAL A 51 29.53 -22.98 6.11
CA VAL A 51 29.74 -24.32 5.55
C VAL A 51 28.39 -24.92 5.21
N GLY A 52 28.17 -25.14 3.91
CA GLY A 52 26.88 -25.61 3.38
C GLY A 52 26.42 -26.91 4.02
N GLY A 53 25.12 -26.95 4.38
CA GLY A 53 24.51 -28.12 5.05
C GLY A 53 24.88 -28.30 6.53
N THR A 54 25.58 -27.34 7.14
CA THR A 54 25.98 -27.39 8.54
C THR A 54 25.58 -26.14 9.30
N THR A 55 25.81 -26.12 10.63
CA THR A 55 25.57 -24.96 11.51
C THR A 55 26.80 -24.07 11.66
N PHE A 56 27.88 -24.37 10.97
CA PHE A 56 29.16 -23.67 11.13
C PHE A 56 29.22 -22.44 10.24
N PHE A 57 29.36 -21.28 10.86
CA PHE A 57 29.58 -20.02 10.16
C PHE A 57 30.37 -19.01 11.02
N ASN A 58 30.97 -18.04 10.36
CA ASN A 58 31.57 -16.88 11.01
C ASN A 58 31.48 -15.66 10.09
N GLN A 59 31.64 -14.48 10.65
CA GLN A 59 31.59 -13.21 9.95
C GLN A 59 32.99 -12.59 9.91
N SER A 60 33.43 -12.08 8.73
CA SER A 60 34.70 -11.40 8.60
C SER A 60 34.78 -10.13 9.44
N ASP A 61 35.92 -9.87 10.07
CA ASP A 61 36.17 -8.67 10.87
C ASP A 61 36.61 -7.46 10.00
N GLU A 62 37.03 -6.36 10.64
CA GLU A 62 37.46 -5.12 9.96
C GLU A 62 38.66 -5.31 9.05
N ASN A 63 39.44 -6.39 9.24
CA ASN A 63 40.60 -6.79 8.42
C ASN A 63 40.24 -7.90 7.41
N GLY A 64 38.93 -8.20 7.27
CA GLY A 64 38.44 -9.27 6.43
C GLY A 64 38.65 -10.67 7.00
N PHE A 65 39.20 -10.83 8.22
CA PHE A 65 39.55 -12.12 8.79
C PHE A 65 38.30 -12.85 9.35
N PHE A 66 38.23 -14.18 9.10
CA PHE A 66 37.22 -15.07 9.66
C PHE A 66 37.87 -16.36 10.19
N GLN A 67 37.22 -17.03 11.17
CA GLN A 67 37.64 -18.33 11.68
C GLN A 67 36.40 -19.17 12.06
N ILE A 68 36.27 -20.36 11.46
CA ILE A 68 35.26 -21.36 11.77
C ILE A 68 35.95 -22.53 12.46
N LYS A 69 35.52 -22.89 13.70
CA LYS A 69 36.12 -23.96 14.50
C LYS A 69 35.17 -25.17 14.57
N GLY A 70 35.72 -26.34 14.92
CA GLY A 70 34.94 -27.55 15.13
C GLY A 70 34.58 -28.28 13.84
N LEU A 71 35.36 -28.11 12.78
CA LEU A 71 35.11 -28.78 11.50
C LEU A 71 35.73 -30.18 11.49
N CYS A 72 35.03 -31.12 10.84
CA CYS A 72 35.53 -32.46 10.56
C CYS A 72 36.24 -32.49 9.18
N LEU A 73 37.07 -33.51 8.95
CA LEU A 73 37.69 -33.75 7.64
C LEU A 73 36.60 -34.12 6.61
N GLY A 74 36.69 -33.60 5.39
CA GLY A 74 35.73 -33.88 4.32
C GLY A 74 35.64 -32.82 3.25
N ALA A 75 34.79 -33.09 2.25
CA ALA A 75 34.47 -32.11 1.24
C ALA A 75 33.24 -31.30 1.66
N PHE A 76 33.34 -29.98 1.62
CA PHE A 76 32.29 -29.08 2.00
C PHE A 76 32.06 -28.00 0.95
N ASP A 77 30.83 -27.52 0.83
CA ASP A 77 30.51 -26.33 0.08
C ASP A 77 30.65 -25.11 1.01
N LEU A 78 31.62 -24.28 0.74
CA LEU A 78 31.82 -23.02 1.44
C LEU A 78 30.97 -21.94 0.71
N ILE A 79 30.12 -21.28 1.46
CA ILE A 79 29.22 -20.24 0.95
C ILE A 79 29.62 -18.92 1.62
N VAL A 80 29.91 -17.91 0.80
CA VAL A 80 30.28 -16.58 1.29
C VAL A 80 29.21 -15.57 0.78
N GLU A 81 28.59 -14.92 1.71
CA GLU A 81 27.51 -13.96 1.43
C GLU A 81 27.89 -12.58 1.97
N HIS A 82 27.72 -11.55 1.14
CA HIS A 82 27.87 -10.16 1.55
C HIS A 82 26.79 -9.34 0.83
N PRO A 83 26.16 -8.31 1.51
CA PRO A 83 25.06 -7.55 0.92
C PRO A 83 25.37 -6.85 -0.40
N GLU A 84 26.65 -6.54 -0.63
CA GLU A 84 27.14 -5.79 -1.80
C GLU A 84 27.90 -6.65 -2.81
N CYS A 85 27.97 -7.98 -2.58
CA CYS A 85 28.71 -8.91 -3.44
C CYS A 85 27.81 -10.06 -3.90
N PRO A 86 28.04 -10.61 -5.11
CA PRO A 86 27.44 -11.89 -5.49
C PRO A 86 27.86 -12.99 -4.51
N THR A 87 26.94 -13.91 -4.19
CA THR A 87 27.25 -15.05 -3.31
C THR A 87 28.29 -15.92 -3.96
N LEU A 88 29.44 -16.11 -3.28
CA LEU A 88 30.48 -17.04 -3.70
C LEU A 88 30.16 -18.44 -3.15
N LYS A 89 30.13 -19.47 -4.02
CA LYS A 89 30.07 -20.88 -3.63
C LYS A 89 31.34 -21.56 -4.11
N ARG A 90 32.05 -22.20 -3.18
CA ARG A 90 33.33 -22.88 -3.47
C ARG A 90 33.39 -24.21 -2.73
N GLN A 91 33.53 -25.28 -3.47
CA GLN A 91 33.79 -26.60 -2.88
C GLN A 91 35.23 -26.68 -2.39
N ILE A 92 35.41 -27.02 -1.12
CA ILE A 92 36.73 -27.23 -0.51
C ILE A 92 36.84 -28.65 0.01
N ASN A 93 38.04 -29.25 -0.16
CA ASN A 93 38.37 -30.52 0.43
C ASN A 93 39.25 -30.27 1.68
N PHE A 94 38.60 -30.31 2.84
CA PHE A 94 39.19 -29.93 4.11
C PHE A 94 39.96 -31.10 4.71
N LYS A 95 41.27 -30.94 4.88
CA LYS A 95 42.20 -31.99 5.31
C LYS A 95 42.86 -31.71 6.67
N GLY A 96 42.45 -30.68 7.37
CA GLY A 96 43.02 -30.21 8.66
C GLY A 96 42.93 -28.70 8.78
N ASP A 97 43.56 -28.10 9.74
CA ASP A 97 43.65 -26.66 9.91
C ASP A 97 44.12 -25.98 8.62
N GLN A 98 43.31 -25.11 8.07
CA GLN A 98 43.53 -24.52 6.76
C GLN A 98 43.27 -23.00 6.79
N PHE A 99 44.13 -22.28 6.06
CA PHE A 99 43.96 -20.85 5.80
C PHE A 99 43.63 -20.63 4.33
N ILE A 100 42.57 -19.89 4.04
CA ILE A 100 42.13 -19.63 2.66
C ILE A 100 41.81 -18.14 2.44
N ASN A 101 42.16 -17.62 1.28
CA ASN A 101 41.66 -16.31 0.84
C ASN A 101 40.41 -16.53 -0.03
N LEU A 102 39.39 -15.76 0.26
CA LEU A 102 38.13 -15.75 -0.43
C LEU A 102 37.98 -14.37 -1.10
N GLU A 103 37.97 -14.39 -2.41
CA GLU A 103 37.81 -13.18 -3.22
C GLU A 103 36.36 -13.02 -3.60
N LEU A 104 35.74 -11.92 -3.18
CA LEU A 104 34.42 -11.54 -3.59
C LEU A 104 34.51 -10.39 -4.58
N GLU A 105 33.71 -10.45 -5.61
CA GLU A 105 33.54 -9.35 -6.55
C GLU A 105 32.72 -8.24 -5.88
N HIS A 106 33.42 -7.31 -5.25
CA HIS A 106 32.79 -6.14 -4.61
C HIS A 106 32.64 -5.03 -5.63
N HIS A 107 31.51 -4.98 -6.30
CA HIS A 107 31.20 -3.87 -7.20
C HIS A 107 30.86 -2.62 -6.39
N ILE A 108 31.83 -1.74 -6.19
CA ILE A 108 31.56 -0.31 -6.08
C ILE A 108 31.24 0.17 -7.51
N ASN A 109 30.06 -0.14 -8.00
CA ASN A 109 29.61 0.46 -9.23
C ASN A 109 29.38 1.94 -8.93
N GLU A 110 30.28 2.80 -9.39
CA GLU A 110 29.91 4.10 -9.84
C GLU A 110 28.76 3.89 -10.82
N LEU A 111 27.57 4.04 -10.31
CA LEU A 111 26.28 4.28 -10.95
C LEU A 111 26.28 4.37 -12.50
N ASP A 112 26.56 3.30 -13.17
CA ASP A 112 25.84 2.95 -14.36
C ASP A 112 24.65 2.12 -13.90
N GLU A 113 23.47 2.61 -14.20
CA GLU A 113 22.17 2.08 -13.83
C GLU A 113 21.97 0.64 -14.34
N ILE A 114 22.67 -0.31 -13.73
CA ILE A 114 22.26 -1.69 -13.77
C ILE A 114 21.19 -1.81 -12.70
N ILE A 115 19.96 -1.82 -13.17
CA ILE A 115 18.79 -2.26 -12.47
C ILE A 115 19.12 -3.55 -11.74
N LEU A 116 19.61 -3.44 -10.50
CA LEU A 116 19.55 -4.51 -9.52
C LEU A 116 18.12 -4.54 -8.98
N SER A 117 17.17 -4.68 -9.91
CA SER A 117 15.93 -5.33 -9.60
C SER A 117 16.31 -6.75 -9.21
N ASP A 118 15.87 -7.20 -8.09
CA ASP A 118 15.54 -8.59 -7.89
C ASP A 118 16.20 -9.41 -6.78
N THR A 119 16.88 -8.84 -5.80
CA THR A 119 17.48 -9.79 -4.84
C THR A 119 16.88 -9.83 -3.44
N LYS A 120 15.91 -8.99 -3.08
CA LYS A 120 15.28 -9.10 -1.74
C LYS A 120 13.76 -9.29 -1.74
N LEU A 121 13.06 -9.06 -2.83
CA LEU A 121 11.63 -9.37 -2.94
C LEU A 121 11.37 -10.69 -3.66
N LYS A 122 12.38 -11.34 -4.22
CA LYS A 122 12.30 -12.76 -4.61
C LYS A 122 12.00 -13.70 -3.44
N GLU A 123 12.18 -13.22 -2.19
CA GLU A 123 11.82 -13.98 -1.00
C GLU A 123 10.33 -13.88 -0.62
N ILE A 124 9.56 -12.98 -1.19
CA ILE A 124 8.17 -12.76 -0.73
C ILE A 124 7.13 -13.46 -1.58
N ASN A 125 7.40 -14.08 -2.65
CA ASN A 125 6.53 -14.96 -3.47
C ASN A 125 6.90 -14.84 -4.93
N ALA A 126 7.57 -15.86 -5.44
CA ALA A 126 7.91 -15.99 -6.85
C ALA A 126 6.68 -16.09 -7.77
N THR A 127 5.49 -16.29 -7.19
CA THR A 127 4.24 -16.58 -7.89
C THR A 127 3.39 -15.37 -8.23
N VAL A 128 3.59 -14.21 -7.58
CA VAL A 128 2.83 -12.99 -7.86
C VAL A 128 3.72 -11.94 -8.48
N LYS A 129 3.27 -11.34 -9.58
CA LYS A 129 3.96 -10.22 -10.21
C LYS A 129 3.77 -8.96 -9.38
N GLU A 130 4.87 -8.30 -9.10
CA GLU A 130 4.89 -7.00 -8.44
C GLU A 130 5.01 -5.88 -9.46
N MET A 131 4.28 -4.81 -9.24
CA MET A 131 4.48 -3.54 -9.95
C MET A 131 5.15 -2.56 -9.02
N ARG A 132 6.13 -1.83 -9.52
CA ARG A 132 6.99 -0.99 -8.70
C ARG A 132 7.12 0.40 -9.30
N LEU A 133 7.11 1.41 -8.44
CA LEU A 133 7.64 2.74 -8.71
C LEU A 133 9.00 2.84 -8.02
N ASP A 134 10.04 3.15 -8.78
CA ASP A 134 11.38 3.43 -8.26
C ASP A 134 11.53 4.88 -7.78
N LYS A 135 12.70 5.24 -7.24
CA LYS A 135 12.96 6.57 -6.69
C LYS A 135 12.82 7.70 -7.71
N ASP A 136 13.24 7.47 -8.96
CA ASP A 136 13.12 8.48 -10.02
C ASP A 136 11.66 8.71 -10.40
N GLN A 137 10.87 7.63 -10.51
CA GLN A 137 9.42 7.70 -10.74
C GLN A 137 8.69 8.35 -9.55
N ILE A 138 9.04 7.98 -8.30
CA ILE A 138 8.51 8.64 -7.10
C ILE A 138 8.78 10.15 -7.15
N SER A 139 10.00 10.55 -7.55
CA SER A 139 10.35 11.97 -7.65
C SER A 139 9.49 12.74 -8.65
N GLN A 140 9.02 12.10 -9.74
CA GLN A 140 8.11 12.74 -10.72
C GLN A 140 6.78 13.13 -10.09
N PHE A 141 6.32 12.37 -9.11
CA PHE A 141 5.06 12.58 -8.40
C PHE A 141 5.24 13.22 -7.02
N SER A 142 6.41 13.78 -6.71
CA SER A 142 6.75 14.24 -5.35
C SER A 142 5.80 15.29 -4.77
N SER A 143 5.12 16.06 -5.60
CA SER A 143 4.08 17.02 -5.19
C SER A 143 2.67 16.41 -5.04
N LYS A 144 2.45 15.20 -5.58
CA LYS A 144 1.15 14.51 -5.63
C LYS A 144 0.94 13.62 -4.40
N SER A 145 -0.24 12.99 -4.33
CA SER A 145 -0.56 11.95 -3.35
C SER A 145 -0.05 10.57 -3.78
N LEU A 146 0.06 9.63 -2.82
CA LEU A 146 0.39 8.23 -3.10
C LEU A 146 -0.55 7.61 -4.14
N ALA A 147 -1.86 7.85 -4.02
CA ALA A 147 -2.85 7.28 -4.94
C ALA A 147 -2.69 7.81 -6.37
N GLU A 148 -2.36 9.09 -6.53
CA GLU A 148 -2.12 9.67 -7.85
C GLU A 148 -0.83 9.14 -8.48
N ALA A 149 0.23 8.94 -7.71
CA ALA A 149 1.44 8.30 -8.19
C ALA A 149 1.18 6.86 -8.66
N LEU A 150 0.42 6.09 -7.89
CA LEU A 150 0.09 4.69 -8.21
C LEU A 150 -0.91 4.54 -9.36
N ASN A 151 -1.70 5.57 -9.68
CA ASN A 151 -2.62 5.58 -10.83
C ASN A 151 -1.89 5.44 -12.19
N SER A 152 -0.57 5.61 -12.21
CA SER A 152 0.28 5.32 -13.38
C SER A 152 0.51 3.81 -13.63
N LEU A 153 0.05 2.93 -12.73
CA LEU A 153 0.22 1.49 -12.82
C LEU A 153 -1.09 0.82 -13.27
N PRO A 154 -1.07 -0.14 -14.23
CA PRO A 154 -2.28 -0.84 -14.68
C PRO A 154 -3.00 -1.55 -13.52
N GLY A 155 -4.34 -1.49 -13.50
CA GLY A 155 -5.18 -2.09 -12.44
C GLY A 155 -5.18 -1.33 -11.12
N VAL A 156 -4.49 -0.19 -11.05
CA VAL A 156 -4.55 0.74 -9.91
C VAL A 156 -5.21 2.03 -10.35
N SER A 157 -6.14 2.52 -9.55
CA SER A 157 -6.86 3.77 -9.80
C SER A 157 -6.82 4.67 -8.56
N ALA A 158 -7.01 5.96 -8.75
CA ALA A 158 -7.16 6.90 -7.64
C ALA A 158 -8.64 7.20 -7.40
N PHE A 159 -9.15 6.77 -6.24
CA PHE A 159 -10.47 7.16 -5.76
C PHE A 159 -10.36 8.52 -5.09
N LYS A 160 -11.06 9.52 -5.61
CA LYS A 160 -10.87 10.92 -5.22
C LYS A 160 -12.07 11.53 -4.52
N THR A 161 -11.78 12.47 -3.61
CA THR A 161 -12.75 13.39 -3.04
C THR A 161 -12.20 14.81 -3.22
N GLY A 162 -12.44 15.38 -4.40
CA GLY A 162 -11.83 16.64 -4.82
C GLY A 162 -10.37 16.51 -5.26
N VAL A 163 -9.57 17.57 -5.04
CA VAL A 163 -8.21 17.69 -5.59
C VAL A 163 -7.15 17.04 -4.68
N ALA A 164 -7.24 17.27 -3.37
CA ALA A 164 -6.15 16.92 -2.44
C ALA A 164 -6.37 15.60 -1.69
N ILE A 165 -7.53 14.98 -1.83
CA ILE A 165 -7.90 13.76 -1.11
C ILE A 165 -8.03 12.63 -2.12
N ALA A 166 -7.10 11.67 -2.09
CA ALA A 166 -7.12 10.53 -2.98
C ALA A 166 -6.67 9.25 -2.27
N LYS A 167 -7.36 8.15 -2.54
CA LYS A 167 -7.12 6.83 -1.98
C LYS A 167 -6.80 5.83 -3.09
N PRO A 168 -5.79 4.95 -2.93
CA PRO A 168 -5.52 3.93 -3.93
C PRO A 168 -6.64 2.89 -3.97
N MET A 169 -7.00 2.49 -5.17
CA MET A 169 -7.96 1.45 -5.49
C MET A 169 -7.29 0.42 -6.39
N ILE A 170 -7.38 -0.86 -6.06
CA ILE A 170 -6.81 -1.96 -6.84
C ILE A 170 -7.95 -2.86 -7.30
N HIS A 171 -8.15 -3.04 -8.61
CA HIS A 171 -9.21 -3.88 -9.18
C HIS A 171 -10.63 -3.54 -8.67
N GLY A 172 -10.90 -2.28 -8.38
CA GLY A 172 -12.17 -1.83 -7.79
C GLY A 172 -12.27 -1.96 -6.27
N PHE A 173 -11.28 -2.58 -5.60
CA PHE A 173 -11.21 -2.65 -4.14
C PHE A 173 -10.47 -1.45 -3.57
N TYR A 174 -10.98 -0.88 -2.48
CA TYR A 174 -10.41 0.27 -1.78
C TYR A 174 -10.63 0.18 -0.26
N GLY A 175 -10.12 1.14 0.48
CA GLY A 175 -10.26 1.19 1.94
C GLY A 175 -9.49 0.07 2.63
N SER A 176 -10.09 -0.56 3.62
CA SER A 176 -9.49 -1.64 4.41
C SER A 176 -9.10 -2.88 3.59
N ARG A 177 -9.67 -3.04 2.36
CA ARG A 177 -9.31 -4.13 1.44
C ARG A 177 -7.96 -3.96 0.75
N VAL A 178 -7.38 -2.76 0.80
CA VAL A 178 -6.05 -2.46 0.26
C VAL A 178 -5.13 -2.12 1.43
N GLY A 179 -4.24 -3.04 1.76
CA GLY A 179 -3.28 -2.84 2.83
C GLY A 179 -2.16 -1.88 2.40
N ILE A 180 -1.77 -0.96 3.28
CA ILE A 180 -0.59 -0.11 3.07
C ILE A 180 0.42 -0.46 4.16
N VAL A 181 1.62 -0.86 3.75
CA VAL A 181 2.67 -1.34 4.64
C VAL A 181 3.90 -0.45 4.54
N THR A 182 4.38 0.03 5.68
CA THR A 182 5.56 0.87 5.81
C THR A 182 6.55 0.23 6.76
N ASN A 183 7.79 0.06 6.34
CA ASN A 183 8.84 -0.58 7.16
C ASN A 183 8.38 -1.93 7.76
N GLY A 184 7.51 -2.66 7.05
CA GLY A 184 7.00 -3.97 7.47
C GLY A 184 5.86 -3.94 8.49
N VAL A 185 5.23 -2.79 8.75
CA VAL A 185 4.05 -2.64 9.60
C VAL A 185 2.92 -1.98 8.81
N ARG A 186 1.68 -2.45 9.02
CA ARG A 186 0.49 -1.89 8.36
C ARG A 186 0.16 -0.50 8.90
N LEU A 187 -0.12 0.44 8.01
CA LEU A 187 -0.62 1.76 8.34
C LEU A 187 -2.07 1.67 8.84
N ARG A 188 -2.34 2.24 10.01
CA ARG A 188 -3.64 2.21 10.68
C ARG A 188 -4.27 3.61 10.67
N ASP A 189 -4.83 4.00 9.52
CA ASP A 189 -5.47 5.31 9.34
C ASP A 189 -6.70 5.24 8.42
N GLN A 190 -7.14 4.02 8.05
CA GLN A 190 -8.20 3.78 7.08
C GLN A 190 -9.54 3.36 7.71
N GLU A 191 -9.66 3.39 9.04
CA GLU A 191 -10.80 2.85 9.79
C GLU A 191 -12.04 3.78 9.79
N TRP A 192 -11.90 5.05 9.42
CA TRP A 192 -12.96 6.06 9.56
C TRP A 192 -13.82 6.30 8.32
N GLY A 193 -13.60 5.56 7.26
CA GLY A 193 -14.42 5.64 6.05
C GLY A 193 -13.65 5.56 4.75
N ALA A 194 -14.42 5.49 3.68
CA ALA A 194 -13.90 5.31 2.34
C ALA A 194 -13.20 6.55 1.77
N ASP A 195 -13.48 7.73 2.29
CA ASP A 195 -13.14 9.03 1.70
C ASP A 195 -11.93 9.71 2.32
N HIS A 196 -11.12 8.96 3.06
CA HIS A 196 -9.92 9.49 3.70
C HIS A 196 -8.65 9.01 2.98
N ALA A 197 -7.80 9.97 2.55
CA ALA A 197 -6.50 9.65 1.97
C ALA A 197 -5.56 9.02 3.03
N PRO A 198 -4.67 8.12 2.64
CA PRO A 198 -3.61 7.64 3.52
C PRO A 198 -2.71 8.78 3.98
N ASN A 199 -2.49 8.87 5.29
CA ASN A 199 -1.66 9.92 5.92
C ASN A 199 -0.19 9.50 5.91
N ILE A 200 0.43 9.52 4.72
CA ILE A 200 1.80 9.07 4.52
C ILE A 200 2.53 9.90 3.48
N ASP A 201 3.79 10.21 3.77
CA ASP A 201 4.72 10.78 2.79
C ASP A 201 5.50 9.68 2.08
N PHE A 202 5.04 9.30 0.88
CA PHE A 202 5.70 8.26 0.10
C PHE A 202 7.06 8.69 -0.48
N ASN A 203 7.40 9.99 -0.46
CA ASN A 203 8.69 10.50 -0.89
C ASN A 203 9.85 10.02 0.00
N SER A 204 9.56 9.64 1.24
CA SER A 204 10.55 9.13 2.20
C SER A 204 11.04 7.71 1.90
N PHE A 205 10.48 7.04 0.88
CA PHE A 205 10.79 5.68 0.52
C PHE A 205 11.57 5.58 -0.79
N GLU A 206 12.30 4.48 -0.95
CA GLU A 206 13.09 4.18 -2.14
C GLU A 206 12.22 3.60 -3.26
N SER A 207 11.22 2.83 -2.89
CA SER A 207 10.26 2.30 -3.84
C SER A 207 8.89 2.09 -3.23
N VAL A 208 7.88 2.15 -4.10
CA VAL A 208 6.50 1.77 -3.78
C VAL A 208 6.13 0.59 -4.66
N GLN A 209 5.68 -0.49 -4.03
CA GLN A 209 5.33 -1.74 -4.71
C GLN A 209 3.87 -2.03 -4.52
N VAL A 210 3.21 -2.43 -5.58
CA VAL A 210 1.83 -2.90 -5.56
C VAL A 210 1.83 -4.39 -5.82
N VAL A 211 1.35 -5.15 -4.85
CA VAL A 211 1.20 -6.59 -4.92
C VAL A 211 -0.27 -6.92 -4.99
N LYS A 212 -0.72 -7.34 -6.16
CA LYS A 212 -2.11 -7.71 -6.43
C LYS A 212 -2.32 -9.16 -6.03
N GLY A 213 -2.85 -9.40 -4.84
CA GLY A 213 -3.09 -10.76 -4.35
C GLY A 213 -2.61 -10.95 -2.90
N ALA A 214 -2.54 -12.21 -2.45
CA ALA A 214 -2.38 -12.56 -1.05
C ALA A 214 -0.96 -12.61 -0.51
N VAL A 215 0.00 -12.02 -1.16
CA VAL A 215 1.40 -11.94 -0.67
C VAL A 215 1.51 -11.34 0.74
N GLY A 216 0.43 -10.75 1.19
CA GLY A 216 0.41 -10.05 2.44
C GLY A 216 -0.16 -10.80 3.63
N LEU A 217 -0.31 -12.12 3.60
CA LEU A 217 -0.88 -12.85 4.75
C LEU A 217 -0.20 -12.51 6.07
N LYS A 218 1.10 -12.25 6.07
CA LYS A 218 1.82 -11.82 7.27
C LYS A 218 1.41 -10.42 7.77
N TYR A 219 0.84 -9.58 6.90
CA TYR A 219 0.41 -8.22 7.25
C TYR A 219 -1.10 -8.10 7.53
N GLY A 220 -1.88 -9.15 7.27
CA GLY A 220 -3.31 -9.21 7.46
C GLY A 220 -3.99 -10.14 6.45
N GLY A 221 -5.01 -10.89 6.89
CA GLY A 221 -5.81 -11.78 6.04
C GLY A 221 -6.94 -11.07 5.28
N ASP A 222 -7.14 -9.79 5.51
CA ASP A 222 -8.29 -8.97 5.08
C ASP A 222 -8.06 -8.18 3.78
N THR A 223 -6.91 -8.34 3.11
CA THR A 223 -6.48 -7.51 1.98
C THR A 223 -6.84 -8.12 0.62
N ALA A 224 -8.15 -8.35 0.37
CA ALA A 224 -8.64 -8.93 -0.88
C ALA A 224 -8.24 -8.15 -2.15
N GLY A 225 -8.08 -6.85 -2.06
CA GLY A 225 -7.61 -5.99 -3.15
C GLY A 225 -6.12 -6.17 -3.45
N GLY A 226 -5.32 -6.37 -2.41
CA GLY A 226 -3.86 -6.45 -2.48
C GLY A 226 -3.17 -5.54 -1.47
N ILE A 227 -1.87 -5.40 -1.60
CA ILE A 227 -1.03 -4.64 -0.67
C ILE A 227 -0.12 -3.66 -1.41
N ILE A 228 0.02 -2.49 -0.83
CA ILE A 228 0.99 -1.47 -1.23
C ILE A 228 2.11 -1.48 -0.20
N VAL A 229 3.32 -1.82 -0.62
CA VAL A 229 4.51 -1.87 0.23
C VAL A 229 5.42 -0.70 -0.09
N LEU A 230 5.67 0.14 0.89
CA LEU A 230 6.64 1.23 0.80
C LEU A 230 7.96 0.76 1.42
N ALA A 231 8.95 0.57 0.57
CA ALA A 231 10.24 0.04 0.97
C ALA A 231 11.26 1.16 1.19
N PRO A 232 11.95 1.20 2.35
CA PRO A 232 13.00 2.17 2.61
C PRO A 232 14.25 1.87 1.77
N ALA A 233 15.13 2.88 1.63
CA ALA A 233 16.46 2.69 1.05
C ALA A 233 17.26 1.63 1.83
N LYS A 234 18.06 0.84 1.11
CA LYS A 234 18.98 -0.12 1.71
C LYS A 234 20.08 0.64 2.46
N THR A 235 20.49 0.13 3.61
CA THR A 235 21.64 0.67 4.34
C THR A 235 22.93 0.21 3.68
N ILE A 236 23.79 1.17 3.35
CA ILE A 236 25.13 0.91 2.79
C ILE A 236 26.06 0.60 3.96
N LEU A 237 26.82 -0.50 3.91
CA LEU A 237 27.81 -0.86 4.93
C LEU A 237 29.18 -0.21 4.64
N LYS A 238 29.17 1.11 4.47
CA LYS A 238 30.35 1.93 4.16
C LYS A 238 30.18 3.30 4.82
N ASP A 239 31.29 3.94 5.20
CA ASP A 239 31.25 5.33 5.64
C ASP A 239 30.85 6.23 4.49
N SER A 240 29.60 6.71 4.54
CA SER A 240 29.02 7.46 3.44
C SER A 240 27.96 8.44 3.92
N LEU A 241 28.06 9.68 3.48
CA LEU A 241 27.03 10.70 3.62
C LEU A 241 26.43 10.95 2.24
N TYR A 242 25.13 10.79 2.11
CA TYR A 242 24.42 10.94 0.86
C TYR A 242 23.01 11.48 1.08
N GLY A 243 22.47 12.09 0.04
CA GLY A 243 21.14 12.66 0.13
C GLY A 243 20.55 13.04 -1.22
N MET A 244 19.27 13.41 -1.18
CA MET A 244 18.55 13.91 -2.34
C MET A 244 17.63 15.06 -1.92
N THR A 245 17.65 16.14 -2.70
CA THR A 245 16.70 17.25 -2.57
C THR A 245 15.96 17.45 -3.86
N THR A 246 14.62 17.52 -3.78
CA THR A 246 13.74 17.81 -4.91
C THR A 246 12.94 19.07 -4.62
N LEU A 247 13.03 20.06 -5.51
CA LEU A 247 12.23 21.28 -5.48
C LEU A 247 11.27 21.26 -6.67
N ASN A 248 9.99 21.52 -6.44
CA ASN A 248 8.97 21.69 -7.48
C ASN A 248 8.34 23.07 -7.41
N LEU A 249 8.10 23.64 -8.59
CA LEU A 249 7.29 24.84 -8.80
C LEU A 249 6.21 24.50 -9.80
N GLU A 250 4.96 24.78 -9.48
CA GLU A 250 3.79 24.44 -10.30
C GLU A 250 2.93 25.68 -10.60
N SER A 251 2.49 25.79 -11.85
CA SER A 251 1.67 26.92 -12.29
C SER A 251 0.23 26.81 -11.81
N ASN A 252 -0.36 25.61 -11.87
CA ASN A 252 -1.71 25.38 -11.39
C ASN A 252 -1.69 25.16 -9.87
N GLY A 253 -2.55 25.87 -9.15
CA GLY A 253 -2.44 26.01 -7.70
C GLY A 253 -1.33 26.95 -7.26
N ARG A 254 -0.51 27.51 -8.19
CA ARG A 254 0.67 28.36 -7.94
C ARG A 254 1.50 27.81 -6.79
N GLY A 255 1.74 26.48 -6.87
CA GLY A 255 2.23 25.70 -5.75
C GLY A 255 3.73 25.49 -5.76
N THR A 256 4.24 25.20 -4.58
CA THR A 256 5.62 24.75 -4.40
C THR A 256 5.69 23.56 -3.47
N SER A 257 6.65 22.65 -3.74
CA SER A 257 6.98 21.57 -2.81
C SER A 257 8.49 21.38 -2.74
N VAL A 258 8.97 21.09 -1.54
CA VAL A 258 10.36 20.75 -1.26
C VAL A 258 10.39 19.43 -0.53
N THR A 259 11.21 18.52 -1.00
CA THR A 259 11.47 17.24 -0.36
C THR A 259 12.97 17.06 -0.22
N THR A 260 13.47 16.77 0.96
CA THR A 260 14.90 16.53 1.19
C THR A 260 15.10 15.31 2.08
N GLN A 261 16.09 14.50 1.75
CA GLN A 261 16.54 13.35 2.50
C GLN A 261 18.05 13.45 2.66
N LEU A 262 18.51 13.28 3.90
CA LEU A 262 19.93 13.16 4.24
C LEU A 262 20.13 11.87 5.01
N SER A 263 21.15 11.10 4.63
CA SER A 263 21.46 9.79 5.23
C SER A 263 22.96 9.67 5.45
N GLN A 264 23.33 9.14 6.60
CA GLN A 264 24.69 8.78 6.94
C GLN A 264 24.76 7.32 7.34
N SER A 265 25.67 6.58 6.75
CA SER A 265 26.00 5.21 7.13
C SER A 265 27.46 5.12 7.57
N TYR A 266 27.73 4.11 8.40
CA TYR A 266 29.07 3.85 8.96
C TYR A 266 29.44 2.39 8.74
N LEU A 267 30.73 2.12 8.52
CA LEU A 267 31.29 0.79 8.30
C LEU A 267 30.87 -0.21 9.40
N LYS A 268 30.73 0.23 10.66
CA LYS A 268 30.29 -0.62 11.78
C LYS A 268 28.78 -0.96 11.75
N GLY A 269 28.09 -0.57 10.67
CA GLY A 269 26.67 -0.85 10.42
C GLY A 269 25.69 0.11 11.10
N TYR A 270 26.16 1.13 11.81
CA TYR A 270 25.29 2.20 12.31
C TYR A 270 24.87 3.12 11.16
N TYR A 271 23.68 3.64 11.24
CA TYR A 271 23.16 4.60 10.27
C TYR A 271 22.07 5.47 10.86
N TRP A 272 21.88 6.62 10.23
CA TRP A 272 20.71 7.45 10.44
C TRP A 272 20.27 8.07 9.12
N SER A 273 18.99 8.42 9.04
CA SER A 273 18.45 9.24 7.97
C SER A 273 17.40 10.20 8.51
N ALA A 274 17.35 11.37 7.90
CA ALA A 274 16.32 12.37 8.14
C ALA A 274 15.67 12.74 6.81
N HIS A 275 14.34 12.82 6.79
CA HIS A 275 13.54 13.19 5.65
C HIS A 275 12.58 14.30 6.03
N LEU A 276 12.48 15.32 5.17
CA LEU A 276 11.58 16.46 5.32
C LEU A 276 10.83 16.71 4.03
N THR A 277 9.53 16.98 4.11
CA THR A 277 8.70 17.43 2.99
C THR A 277 7.85 18.61 3.42
N GLY A 278 7.81 19.63 2.59
CA GLY A 278 6.90 20.77 2.70
C GLY A 278 6.19 21.01 1.38
N LYS A 279 4.86 21.17 1.40
CA LYS A 279 4.04 21.50 0.23
C LYS A 279 3.07 22.63 0.57
N ARG A 280 2.90 23.59 -0.37
CA ARG A 280 1.89 24.63 -0.28
C ARG A 280 1.32 24.96 -1.64
N PHE A 281 0.01 24.81 -1.75
CA PHE A 281 -0.77 25.08 -2.95
C PHE A 281 -1.98 25.94 -2.59
N GLY A 282 -2.28 26.94 -3.41
CA GLY A 282 -3.53 27.68 -3.36
C GLY A 282 -4.61 26.98 -4.18
N ASP A 283 -5.69 27.70 -4.47
CA ASP A 283 -6.78 27.15 -5.27
C ASP A 283 -6.31 26.66 -6.62
N PHE A 284 -6.73 25.45 -6.99
CA PHE A 284 -6.47 24.91 -8.32
C PHE A 284 -7.45 25.50 -9.33
N GLN A 285 -7.12 25.35 -10.60
CA GLN A 285 -7.90 25.83 -11.72
C GLN A 285 -8.28 24.68 -12.64
N ALA A 286 -9.56 24.51 -12.90
CA ALA A 286 -10.08 23.78 -14.05
C ALA A 286 -9.80 24.56 -15.34
N PRO A 287 -9.99 24.01 -16.54
CA PRO A 287 -9.70 24.74 -17.77
C PRO A 287 -10.34 26.13 -17.86
N ASN A 288 -11.55 26.30 -17.35
CA ASN A 288 -12.36 27.51 -17.55
C ASN A 288 -12.68 28.31 -16.27
N TYR A 289 -12.36 27.75 -15.06
CA TYR A 289 -12.69 28.41 -13.78
C TYR A 289 -11.80 27.94 -12.64
N ASN A 290 -11.80 28.72 -11.55
CA ASN A 290 -11.10 28.34 -10.31
C ASN A 290 -11.93 27.31 -9.54
N LEU A 291 -11.25 26.31 -9.00
CA LEU A 291 -11.79 25.35 -8.04
C LEU A 291 -11.69 25.95 -6.64
N SER A 292 -12.69 26.72 -6.25
CA SER A 292 -12.69 27.50 -5.02
C SER A 292 -12.54 26.62 -3.77
N ASN A 293 -11.60 26.95 -2.90
CA ASN A 293 -11.26 26.24 -1.67
C ASN A 293 -10.71 24.82 -1.94
N SER A 294 -9.84 24.68 -2.94
CA SER A 294 -9.19 23.42 -3.30
C SER A 294 -7.70 23.36 -2.91
N GLY A 295 -7.16 24.42 -2.34
CA GLY A 295 -5.77 24.51 -1.91
C GLY A 295 -5.46 23.55 -0.76
N PHE A 296 -4.18 23.22 -0.58
CA PHE A 296 -3.71 22.40 0.53
C PHE A 296 -2.29 22.77 1.00
N THR A 297 -1.99 22.38 2.23
CA THR A 297 -0.65 22.42 2.80
C THR A 297 -0.29 21.06 3.38
N GLU A 298 0.99 20.71 3.33
CA GLU A 298 1.50 19.45 3.87
C GLU A 298 2.90 19.69 4.46
N GLY A 299 3.15 19.10 5.63
CA GLY A 299 4.45 19.16 6.30
C GLY A 299 4.79 17.83 6.96
N ASN A 300 5.90 17.20 6.55
CA ASN A 300 6.25 15.85 6.99
C ASN A 300 7.70 15.81 7.48
N LEU A 301 7.91 14.96 8.48
CA LEU A 301 9.22 14.62 9.04
C LEU A 301 9.29 13.10 9.19
N ALA A 302 10.41 12.49 8.77
CA ALA A 302 10.75 11.13 9.17
C ALA A 302 12.21 11.05 9.60
N ILE A 303 12.47 10.39 10.73
CA ILE A 303 13.81 10.16 11.28
C ILE A 303 13.96 8.66 11.51
N LYS A 304 15.06 8.11 11.04
CA LYS A 304 15.41 6.71 11.19
C LYS A 304 16.82 6.61 11.76
N ILE A 305 16.99 5.74 12.75
CA ILE A 305 18.30 5.37 13.30
C ILE A 305 18.34 3.86 13.45
N GLY A 306 19.52 3.28 13.26
CA GLY A 306 19.64 1.85 13.40
C GLY A 306 21.04 1.33 13.35
N ARG A 307 21.14 0.02 13.49
CA ARG A 307 22.35 -0.75 13.28
C ARG A 307 22.01 -2.02 12.52
N THR A 308 22.62 -2.19 11.36
CA THR A 308 22.49 -3.39 10.53
C THR A 308 23.78 -4.18 10.56
N LYS A 309 23.69 -5.46 10.90
CA LYS A 309 24.73 -6.49 10.71
C LYS A 309 24.06 -7.73 10.14
N ILE A 310 24.82 -8.64 9.56
CA ILE A 310 24.26 -9.85 8.94
C ILE A 310 23.50 -10.72 9.96
N ILE A 311 24.09 -10.88 11.16
CA ILE A 311 23.53 -11.76 12.20
C ILE A 311 22.44 -11.08 13.02
N ARG A 312 22.50 -9.77 13.23
CA ARG A 312 21.52 -9.04 14.05
C ARG A 312 21.46 -7.57 13.67
N GLY A 313 20.32 -6.97 13.82
CA GLY A 313 20.14 -5.54 13.63
C GLY A 313 18.91 -5.03 14.35
N TRP A 314 18.85 -3.72 14.49
CA TRP A 314 17.70 -3.03 15.03
C TRP A 314 17.53 -1.69 14.31
N GLU A 315 16.30 -1.22 14.25
CA GLU A 315 15.94 0.06 13.63
C GLU A 315 14.83 0.70 14.46
N LEU A 316 14.98 1.99 14.71
CA LEU A 316 13.95 2.85 15.27
C LEU A 316 13.59 3.90 14.22
N ASN A 317 12.32 4.01 13.90
CA ASN A 317 11.78 4.94 12.93
C ASN A 317 10.68 5.77 13.57
N TYR A 318 10.78 7.09 13.46
CA TYR A 318 9.71 8.02 13.81
C TYR A 318 9.31 8.80 12.57
N SER A 319 8.00 8.89 12.31
CA SER A 319 7.46 9.73 11.25
C SER A 319 6.27 10.56 11.74
N ARG A 320 6.18 11.77 11.23
CA ARG A 320 5.03 12.66 11.41
C ARG A 320 4.61 13.18 10.05
N PHE A 321 3.36 12.94 9.72
CA PHE A 321 2.67 13.49 8.58
C PHE A 321 1.62 14.48 9.06
N GLN A 322 1.51 15.64 8.42
CA GLN A 322 0.49 16.64 8.70
C GLN A 322 0.04 17.28 7.41
N ASN A 323 -1.27 17.32 7.20
CA ASN A 323 -1.87 18.05 6.09
C ASN A 323 -3.07 18.89 6.53
N GLU A 324 -3.36 19.92 5.76
CA GLU A 324 -4.62 20.65 5.78
C GLU A 324 -5.05 20.85 4.34
N ALA A 325 -6.27 20.41 4.00
CA ALA A 325 -6.82 20.45 2.67
C ALA A 325 -8.20 21.10 2.65
N GLY A 326 -8.42 22.03 1.73
CA GLY A 326 -9.72 22.61 1.45
C GLY A 326 -10.62 21.56 0.79
N ILE A 327 -11.91 21.62 1.11
CA ILE A 327 -12.96 20.85 0.46
C ILE A 327 -13.69 21.79 -0.48
N LEU A 328 -13.93 21.30 -1.71
CA LEU A 328 -14.51 22.09 -2.78
C LEU A 328 -15.78 22.79 -2.29
N ARG A 329 -15.77 24.12 -2.31
CA ARG A 329 -16.88 24.93 -1.79
C ARG A 329 -18.21 24.66 -2.50
N ALA A 330 -18.16 24.28 -3.77
CA ALA A 330 -19.33 23.98 -4.59
C ALA A 330 -20.12 22.75 -4.12
N ALA A 331 -19.52 21.85 -3.32
CA ALA A 331 -20.20 20.66 -2.80
C ALA A 331 -21.10 20.93 -1.58
N HIS A 332 -20.99 22.11 -0.96
CA HIS A 332 -21.80 22.48 0.20
C HIS A 332 -22.99 23.36 -0.23
N ILE A 333 -24.11 22.72 -0.43
CA ILE A 333 -25.34 23.26 -0.98
C ILE A 333 -26.38 23.46 0.12
N GLY A 334 -27.06 24.64 0.13
CA GLY A 334 -27.98 25.04 1.21
C GLY A 334 -29.37 24.38 1.13
N ASN A 335 -29.84 24.02 -0.05
CA ASN A 335 -31.16 23.44 -0.25
C ASN A 335 -31.21 22.50 -1.46
N ILE A 336 -32.30 21.74 -1.58
CA ILE A 336 -32.50 20.76 -2.67
C ILE A 336 -32.57 21.40 -4.04
N GLN A 337 -33.14 22.60 -4.18
CA GLN A 337 -33.22 23.31 -5.46
C GLN A 337 -31.83 23.66 -5.99
N ASP A 338 -30.97 24.23 -5.13
CA ASP A 338 -29.60 24.54 -5.48
C ASP A 338 -28.77 23.25 -5.73
N LEU A 339 -29.03 22.14 -5.01
CA LEU A 339 -28.38 20.86 -5.23
C LEU A 339 -28.71 20.33 -6.64
N PHE A 340 -29.98 20.37 -7.03
CA PHE A 340 -30.41 20.00 -8.38
C PHE A 340 -29.72 20.85 -9.44
N THR A 341 -29.68 22.17 -9.24
CA THR A 341 -29.01 23.09 -10.16
C THR A 341 -27.50 22.78 -10.25
N ALA A 342 -26.85 22.55 -9.11
CA ALA A 342 -25.41 22.22 -9.09
C ALA A 342 -25.08 20.91 -9.81
N LEU A 343 -25.91 19.88 -9.60
CA LEU A 343 -25.71 18.56 -10.23
C LEU A 343 -25.88 18.60 -11.77
N ASN A 344 -26.69 19.55 -12.28
CA ASN A 344 -26.95 19.71 -13.72
C ASN A 344 -26.14 20.86 -14.36
N SER A 345 -25.28 21.53 -13.61
CA SER A 345 -24.47 22.65 -14.10
C SER A 345 -23.13 22.16 -14.66
N GLU A 346 -22.67 22.77 -15.75
CA GLU A 346 -21.34 22.55 -16.30
C GLU A 346 -20.23 23.14 -15.42
N ALA A 347 -20.51 24.24 -14.73
CA ALA A 347 -19.60 24.94 -13.85
C ALA A 347 -20.13 25.03 -12.41
N PRO A 348 -19.25 25.18 -11.41
CA PRO A 348 -19.67 25.36 -10.02
C PRO A 348 -20.55 26.59 -9.84
N LEU A 349 -21.61 26.50 -8.99
CA LEU A 349 -22.51 27.62 -8.71
C LEU A 349 -21.81 28.81 -8.06
N ARG A 350 -20.69 28.60 -7.41
CA ARG A 350 -19.90 29.63 -6.73
C ARG A 350 -18.44 29.48 -7.07
N ILE A 351 -17.89 30.47 -7.76
CA ILE A 351 -16.51 30.59 -8.16
C ILE A 351 -15.95 31.84 -7.49
N LYS A 352 -14.86 31.68 -6.69
CA LYS A 352 -14.12 32.79 -6.06
C LYS A 352 -12.80 33.04 -6.82
N PRO A 353 -12.23 34.23 -6.69
CA PRO A 353 -10.87 34.49 -7.12
C PRO A 353 -9.87 33.57 -6.42
N PHE A 354 -8.70 33.38 -7.05
CA PHE A 354 -7.60 32.58 -6.50
C PHE A 354 -7.16 33.06 -5.12
N THR A 355 -6.95 32.12 -4.19
CA THR A 355 -6.39 32.39 -2.86
C THR A 355 -5.53 31.23 -2.36
N TYR A 356 -4.63 31.51 -1.42
CA TYR A 356 -3.91 30.49 -0.63
C TYR A 356 -4.62 30.19 0.70
N ALA A 357 -5.67 30.93 1.04
CA ALA A 357 -6.44 30.68 2.26
C ALA A 357 -7.24 29.37 2.12
N ILE A 358 -7.19 28.54 3.15
CA ILE A 358 -7.98 27.31 3.25
C ILE A 358 -9.09 27.57 4.26
N GLU A 359 -10.28 27.85 3.74
CA GLU A 359 -11.47 28.13 4.53
C GLU A 359 -12.26 26.84 4.82
N ALA A 360 -13.25 26.92 5.73
CA ALA A 360 -14.25 25.84 5.85
C ALA A 360 -15.17 25.81 4.61
N PRO A 361 -15.49 24.62 4.10
CA PRO A 361 -15.21 23.31 4.64
C PRO A 361 -13.77 22.88 4.35
N LYS A 362 -13.12 22.28 5.35
CA LYS A 362 -11.73 21.77 5.23
C LYS A 362 -11.50 20.60 6.16
N GLN A 363 -10.45 19.84 5.88
CA GLN A 363 -9.97 18.81 6.79
C GLN A 363 -8.51 19.06 7.18
N ARG A 364 -8.16 18.59 8.37
CA ARG A 364 -6.79 18.54 8.87
C ARG A 364 -6.50 17.14 9.36
N GLY A 365 -5.45 16.54 8.85
CA GLY A 365 -4.95 15.21 9.24
C GLY A 365 -3.58 15.35 9.91
N THR A 366 -3.35 14.61 10.98
CA THR A 366 -2.03 14.43 11.59
C THR A 366 -1.84 12.95 11.90
N HIS A 367 -0.74 12.37 11.44
CA HIS A 367 -0.39 10.99 11.72
C HIS A 367 1.04 10.94 12.26
N GLN A 368 1.20 10.33 13.43
CA GLN A 368 2.51 10.07 14.04
C GLN A 368 2.68 8.57 14.16
N ASN A 369 3.87 8.09 13.84
CA ASN A 369 4.17 6.67 13.86
C ASN A 369 5.59 6.46 14.40
N LEU A 370 5.68 5.74 15.50
CA LEU A 370 6.93 5.27 16.10
C LEU A 370 7.01 3.77 15.88
N GLN A 371 8.06 3.31 15.21
CA GLN A 371 8.28 1.90 14.91
C GLN A 371 9.65 1.46 15.42
N PHE A 372 9.66 0.30 16.05
CA PHE A 372 10.89 -0.41 16.42
C PHE A 372 10.91 -1.76 15.71
N SER A 373 12.03 -2.11 15.12
CA SER A 373 12.26 -3.43 14.54
C SER A 373 13.58 -4.01 15.03
N PHE A 374 13.59 -5.32 15.24
CA PHE A 374 14.76 -6.10 15.62
C PHE A 374 14.78 -7.39 14.83
N TYR A 375 15.96 -7.81 14.38
CA TYR A 375 16.14 -9.14 13.83
C TYR A 375 17.39 -9.81 14.37
N LYS A 376 17.34 -11.14 14.40
CA LYS A 376 18.48 -11.99 14.76
C LYS A 376 18.46 -13.24 13.88
N THR A 377 19.56 -13.47 13.17
CA THR A 377 19.84 -14.73 12.50
C THR A 377 20.34 -15.74 13.54
N LEU A 378 19.69 -16.88 13.59
CA LEU A 378 19.99 -18.00 14.48
C LEU A 378 20.84 -19.03 13.75
N GLN A 379 21.20 -20.10 14.46
CA GLN A 379 21.82 -21.26 13.84
C GLN A 379 20.95 -21.79 12.69
N ASN A 380 21.56 -22.41 11.68
CA ASN A 380 20.90 -22.90 10.46
C ASN A 380 20.25 -21.81 9.57
N ASN A 381 20.75 -20.56 9.66
CA ASN A 381 20.21 -19.43 8.89
C ASN A 381 18.70 -19.15 9.14
N ALA A 382 18.15 -19.63 10.24
CA ALA A 382 16.84 -19.24 10.68
C ALA A 382 16.87 -17.78 11.18
N LYS A 383 15.80 -17.03 10.96
CA LYS A 383 15.73 -15.61 11.32
C LYS A 383 14.52 -15.34 12.21
N LEU A 384 14.76 -14.70 13.33
CA LEU A 384 13.72 -14.13 14.19
C LEU A 384 13.60 -12.64 13.89
N GLU A 385 12.36 -12.17 13.66
CA GLU A 385 12.06 -10.75 13.53
C GLU A 385 10.98 -10.34 14.52
N LEU A 386 11.18 -9.20 15.16
CA LEU A 386 10.25 -8.57 16.08
C LEU A 386 10.01 -7.14 15.61
N ARG A 387 8.75 -6.73 15.53
CA ARG A 387 8.36 -5.36 15.20
C ARG A 387 7.28 -4.88 16.16
N TYR A 388 7.43 -3.65 16.57
CA TYR A 388 6.42 -2.93 17.34
C TYR A 388 6.17 -1.57 16.69
N SER A 389 4.92 -1.16 16.65
CA SER A 389 4.53 0.16 16.14
C SER A 389 3.49 0.78 17.05
N TYR A 390 3.68 2.05 17.40
CA TYR A 390 2.68 2.91 18.01
C TYR A 390 2.32 4.02 17.06
N GLN A 391 1.04 4.10 16.68
CA GLN A 391 0.54 5.07 15.72
C GLN A 391 -0.55 5.92 16.39
N VAL A 392 -0.51 7.23 16.14
CA VAL A 392 -1.56 8.17 16.55
C VAL A 392 -2.03 8.91 15.31
N ASN A 393 -3.27 8.69 14.94
CA ASN A 393 -3.91 9.38 13.84
C ASN A 393 -4.98 10.33 14.38
N GLN A 394 -4.90 11.61 14.06
CA GLN A 394 -5.88 12.61 14.41
C GLN A 394 -6.48 13.23 13.15
N ARG A 395 -7.80 13.34 13.13
CA ARG A 395 -8.53 13.96 12.04
C ARG A 395 -9.54 14.97 12.55
N LYS A 396 -9.46 16.17 11.95
CA LYS A 396 -10.41 17.25 12.21
C LYS A 396 -11.06 17.68 10.90
N GLU A 397 -12.39 17.71 10.88
CA GLU A 397 -13.15 18.25 9.76
C GLU A 397 -13.94 19.46 10.20
N PHE A 398 -13.82 20.52 9.43
CA PHE A 398 -14.44 21.81 9.70
C PHE A 398 -15.57 22.04 8.69
N ASP A 399 -16.74 22.35 9.18
CA ASP A 399 -17.90 22.72 8.39
C ASP A 399 -18.08 24.23 8.31
N VAL A 400 -18.91 24.68 7.39
CA VAL A 400 -19.35 26.09 7.31
C VAL A 400 -20.30 26.39 8.45
N ARG A 401 -19.78 26.86 9.55
CA ARG A 401 -20.53 27.24 10.75
C ARG A 401 -20.51 28.75 10.96
N ARG A 402 -21.48 29.24 11.74
CA ARG A 402 -21.59 30.68 12.09
C ARG A 402 -21.40 30.89 13.59
N GLY A 403 -20.99 32.11 13.96
CA GLY A 403 -20.83 32.53 15.36
C GLY A 403 -19.66 31.82 16.07
N ALA A 404 -19.77 31.66 17.38
CA ALA A 404 -18.72 31.11 18.25
C ALA A 404 -18.26 29.67 17.89
N ARG A 405 -19.00 28.96 17.05
CA ARG A 405 -18.66 27.59 16.62
C ARG A 405 -17.91 27.54 15.28
N SER A 406 -17.64 28.67 14.62
CA SER A 406 -16.98 28.70 13.31
C SER A 406 -15.58 28.07 13.31
N GLU A 407 -14.87 28.21 14.42
CA GLU A 407 -13.51 27.69 14.58
C GLU A 407 -13.44 26.26 15.16
N LEU A 408 -14.58 25.71 15.61
CA LEU A 408 -14.62 24.36 16.16
C LEU A 408 -14.79 23.33 15.03
N PRO A 409 -14.05 22.21 15.06
CA PRO A 409 -14.27 21.14 14.12
C PRO A 409 -15.67 20.52 14.30
N ALA A 410 -16.26 20.06 13.22
CA ALA A 410 -17.49 19.28 13.23
C ALA A 410 -17.24 17.80 13.51
N ILE A 411 -16.05 17.30 13.10
CA ILE A 411 -15.54 15.98 13.43
C ILE A 411 -14.15 16.16 14.02
N ASP A 412 -13.87 15.53 15.15
CA ASP A 412 -12.55 15.47 15.79
C ASP A 412 -12.34 14.06 16.34
N LEU A 413 -11.57 13.27 15.61
CA LEU A 413 -11.31 11.87 15.89
C LEU A 413 -9.83 11.67 16.19
N THR A 414 -9.54 10.86 17.19
CA THR A 414 -8.19 10.42 17.52
C THR A 414 -8.17 8.89 17.63
N LEU A 415 -7.40 8.24 16.76
CA LEU A 415 -7.16 6.79 16.78
C LEU A 415 -5.74 6.53 17.24
N GLN A 416 -5.60 5.80 18.33
CA GLN A 416 -4.33 5.27 18.82
C GLN A 416 -4.25 3.78 18.49
N SER A 417 -3.16 3.34 17.89
CA SER A 417 -3.00 1.94 17.49
C SER A 417 -1.63 1.43 17.91
N GLN A 418 -1.61 0.28 18.57
CA GLN A 418 -0.41 -0.46 18.93
C GLN A 418 -0.39 -1.77 18.17
N THR A 419 0.66 -2.01 17.40
CA THR A 419 0.82 -3.25 16.63
C THR A 419 2.10 -3.96 17.07
N PHE A 420 2.00 -5.24 17.35
CA PHE A 420 3.12 -6.14 17.56
C PHE A 420 3.13 -7.21 16.46
N LEU A 421 4.30 -7.51 15.90
CA LEU A 421 4.51 -8.60 14.95
C LEU A 421 5.79 -9.34 15.33
N GLY A 422 5.68 -10.64 15.62
CA GLY A 422 6.80 -11.54 15.78
C GLY A 422 6.78 -12.61 14.70
N SER A 423 7.89 -12.80 13.97
CA SER A 423 7.98 -13.87 12.98
C SER A 423 9.29 -14.66 13.08
N TYR A 424 9.20 -15.91 12.71
CA TYR A 424 10.31 -16.85 12.63
C TYR A 424 10.34 -17.48 11.25
N SER A 425 11.45 -17.30 10.53
CA SER A 425 11.66 -17.87 9.22
C SER A 425 12.82 -18.86 9.22
N TRP A 426 12.70 -19.94 8.44
CA TRP A 426 13.73 -20.98 8.32
C TRP A 426 13.72 -21.60 6.94
N LYS A 427 14.82 -22.23 6.56
CA LYS A 427 14.95 -23.03 5.34
C LYS A 427 15.12 -24.51 5.70
N LYS A 428 14.56 -25.40 4.89
CA LYS A 428 14.74 -26.84 4.99
C LYS A 428 15.26 -27.37 3.65
N GLY A 429 16.53 -27.78 3.62
CA GLY A 429 17.21 -28.07 2.37
C GLY A 429 17.43 -26.80 1.54
N PHE A 430 17.54 -26.96 0.24
CA PHE A 430 17.74 -25.84 -0.69
C PHE A 430 16.41 -25.32 -1.26
N ASP A 431 15.35 -26.12 -1.21
CA ASP A 431 14.13 -25.90 -1.97
C ASP A 431 12.99 -25.32 -1.12
N TRP A 432 13.02 -25.51 0.18
CA TRP A 432 11.95 -25.10 1.07
C TRP A 432 12.32 -23.92 1.94
N SER A 433 11.46 -22.90 1.95
CA SER A 433 11.49 -21.81 2.93
C SER A 433 10.13 -21.68 3.61
N PHE A 434 10.15 -21.38 4.91
CA PHE A 434 8.96 -21.22 5.74
C PHE A 434 9.08 -19.94 6.56
N GLU A 435 7.95 -19.31 6.82
CA GLU A 435 7.83 -18.23 7.80
C GLU A 435 6.55 -18.44 8.60
N THR A 436 6.62 -18.38 9.91
CA THR A 436 5.46 -18.37 10.79
C THR A 436 5.53 -17.16 11.70
N GLY A 437 4.38 -16.71 12.18
CA GLY A 437 4.38 -15.58 13.09
C GLY A 437 3.04 -15.33 13.74
N VAL A 438 3.08 -14.40 14.69
CA VAL A 438 1.93 -13.90 15.42
C VAL A 438 1.90 -12.39 15.34
N ASN A 439 0.72 -11.81 15.24
CA ASN A 439 0.51 -10.38 15.36
C ASN A 439 -0.57 -10.06 16.40
N GLY A 440 -0.42 -8.93 17.04
CA GLY A 440 -1.42 -8.35 17.91
C GLY A 440 -1.66 -6.90 17.54
N LEU A 441 -2.92 -6.45 17.67
CA LEU A 441 -3.34 -5.07 17.47
C LEU A 441 -4.23 -4.65 18.62
N LEU A 442 -3.98 -3.48 19.15
CA LEU A 442 -4.88 -2.72 20.03
C LEU A 442 -5.16 -1.37 19.37
N GLU A 443 -6.42 -1.07 19.16
CA GLU A 443 -6.87 0.25 18.69
C GLU A 443 -7.84 0.86 19.70
N ASP A 444 -7.66 2.15 19.96
CA ASP A 444 -8.53 2.98 20.80
C ASP A 444 -8.92 4.23 20.02
N ASN A 445 -10.20 4.36 19.72
CA ASN A 445 -10.78 5.50 19.03
C ASN A 445 -11.55 6.39 19.99
N PHE A 446 -11.13 7.65 20.04
CA PHE A 446 -11.82 8.69 20.78
C PHE A 446 -12.44 9.71 19.82
N SER A 447 -13.73 9.95 19.97
CA SER A 447 -14.49 10.98 19.24
C SER A 447 -14.81 12.14 20.18
N ASN A 448 -14.16 13.29 19.97
CA ASN A 448 -14.25 14.43 20.87
C ASN A 448 -15.69 15.00 20.94
N PRO A 449 -16.33 15.01 22.12
CA PRO A 449 -17.69 15.54 22.31
C PRO A 449 -17.79 17.06 22.17
N ASP A 450 -16.69 17.81 22.37
CA ASP A 450 -16.66 19.29 22.38
C ASP A 450 -16.98 19.88 21.01
N THR A 451 -16.99 19.06 19.95
CA THR A 451 -17.49 19.45 18.62
C THR A 451 -18.93 19.95 18.66
N GLY A 452 -19.73 19.50 19.65
CA GLY A 452 -21.15 19.80 19.80
C GLY A 452 -22.00 19.27 18.63
N VAL A 453 -21.54 18.23 17.94
CA VAL A 453 -22.22 17.55 16.82
C VAL A 453 -22.36 16.08 17.16
N LYS A 454 -23.41 15.45 16.61
CA LYS A 454 -23.56 14.00 16.68
C LYS A 454 -22.29 13.33 16.11
N ARG A 455 -21.74 12.39 16.84
CA ARG A 455 -20.52 11.66 16.46
C ARG A 455 -20.78 10.78 15.25
N LEU A 456 -20.04 10.96 14.17
CA LEU A 456 -20.11 10.10 12.99
C LEU A 456 -19.62 8.68 13.33
N ILE A 457 -18.46 8.59 13.95
CA ILE A 457 -17.86 7.34 14.47
C ILE A 457 -17.84 7.44 16.00
N PRO A 458 -18.29 6.41 16.74
CA PRO A 458 -18.29 6.43 18.20
C PRO A 458 -16.91 6.17 18.81
N ASP A 459 -16.83 6.27 20.13
CA ASP A 459 -15.72 5.72 20.89
C ASP A 459 -15.77 4.20 20.80
N TYR A 460 -14.62 3.56 20.53
CA TYR A 460 -14.48 2.12 20.51
C TYR A 460 -13.08 1.66 20.86
N ILE A 461 -12.98 0.43 21.37
CA ILE A 461 -11.73 -0.30 21.53
C ILE A 461 -11.81 -1.56 20.65
N LYS A 462 -10.74 -1.83 19.90
CA LYS A 462 -10.62 -3.00 19.04
C LYS A 462 -9.36 -3.78 19.38
N TYR A 463 -9.49 -5.09 19.55
CA TYR A 463 -8.39 -6.03 19.68
C TYR A 463 -8.39 -6.97 18.49
N GLU A 464 -7.19 -7.23 17.96
CA GLU A 464 -7.00 -8.22 16.90
C GLU A 464 -5.78 -9.08 17.22
N TRP A 465 -5.95 -10.38 17.11
CA TRP A 465 -4.89 -11.36 17.24
C TRP A 465 -4.88 -12.25 16.01
N GLY A 466 -3.72 -12.42 15.41
CA GLY A 466 -3.55 -13.23 14.23
C GLY A 466 -2.34 -14.14 14.31
N THR A 467 -2.42 -15.27 13.65
CA THR A 467 -1.30 -16.18 13.42
C THR A 467 -1.24 -16.58 11.97
N PHE A 468 -0.05 -16.77 11.42
CA PHE A 468 0.16 -17.17 10.03
C PHE A 468 1.27 -18.19 9.90
N LEU A 469 1.18 -18.98 8.83
CA LEU A 469 2.22 -19.87 8.34
C LEU A 469 2.25 -19.75 6.82
N VAL A 470 3.42 -19.45 6.27
CA VAL A 470 3.65 -19.40 4.82
C VAL A 470 4.83 -20.28 4.45
N GLY A 471 4.77 -20.88 3.28
CA GLY A 471 5.82 -21.75 2.76
C GLY A 471 6.03 -21.51 1.27
N THR A 472 7.28 -21.62 0.84
CA THR A 472 7.69 -21.60 -0.56
C THR A 472 8.51 -22.84 -0.87
N PHE A 473 8.16 -23.50 -1.96
CA PHE A 473 8.93 -24.63 -2.53
C PHE A 473 9.46 -24.23 -3.89
N GLN A 474 10.77 -24.21 -4.05
CA GLN A 474 11.45 -23.80 -5.29
C GLN A 474 12.59 -24.79 -5.63
N PRO A 475 12.25 -25.98 -6.19
CA PRO A 475 13.22 -27.02 -6.51
C PRO A 475 14.12 -26.66 -7.72
N SER A 476 13.72 -25.62 -8.49
CA SER A 476 14.48 -25.16 -9.64
C SER A 476 14.19 -23.69 -9.92
N THR A 477 14.97 -23.08 -10.80
CA THR A 477 14.70 -21.71 -11.30
C THR A 477 13.46 -21.62 -12.19
N ARG A 478 12.91 -22.77 -12.62
CA ARG A 478 11.75 -22.85 -13.52
C ARG A 478 10.43 -23.12 -12.84
N PHE A 479 10.45 -23.55 -11.58
CA PHE A 479 9.23 -23.90 -10.84
C PHE A 479 9.29 -23.33 -9.43
N SER A 480 8.18 -22.69 -9.02
CA SER A 480 7.96 -22.26 -7.64
C SER A 480 6.53 -22.55 -7.23
N TRP A 481 6.34 -22.94 -5.99
CA TRP A 481 5.04 -23.12 -5.36
C TRP A 481 5.01 -22.42 -4.02
N ASP A 482 4.09 -21.49 -3.86
CA ASP A 482 3.86 -20.75 -2.61
C ASP A 482 2.53 -21.13 -2.03
N TRP A 483 2.46 -21.20 -0.71
CA TRP A 483 1.23 -21.40 0.02
C TRP A 483 1.26 -20.65 1.35
N GLY A 484 0.09 -20.40 1.90
CA GLY A 484 -0.01 -19.75 3.19
C GLY A 484 -1.38 -19.90 3.81
N LEU A 485 -1.41 -19.89 5.13
CA LEU A 485 -2.60 -19.95 5.97
C LEU A 485 -2.50 -18.88 7.05
N ARG A 486 -3.64 -18.30 7.40
CA ARG A 486 -3.76 -17.32 8.47
C ARG A 486 -5.11 -17.44 9.15
N ALA A 487 -5.13 -17.18 10.45
CA ALA A 487 -6.34 -17.05 11.24
C ALA A 487 -6.25 -15.79 12.11
N ASP A 488 -7.34 -15.02 12.15
CA ASP A 488 -7.46 -13.80 12.93
C ASP A 488 -8.72 -13.82 13.80
N SER A 489 -8.61 -13.32 15.01
CA SER A 489 -9.73 -13.05 15.91
C SER A 489 -9.81 -11.55 16.14
N VAL A 490 -10.97 -10.96 15.88
CA VAL A 490 -11.23 -9.52 16.03
C VAL A 490 -12.33 -9.33 17.06
N PHE A 491 -12.09 -8.46 18.03
CA PHE A 491 -13.08 -8.03 19.01
C PHE A 491 -13.21 -6.51 18.98
N ILE A 492 -14.45 -6.00 18.92
CA ILE A 492 -14.78 -4.57 18.93
C ILE A 492 -15.78 -4.31 20.04
N ASP A 493 -15.50 -3.35 20.91
CA ASP A 493 -16.41 -2.84 21.97
C ASP A 493 -16.61 -1.34 21.77
N ALA A 494 -17.83 -0.90 21.49
CA ALA A 494 -18.14 0.49 21.17
C ALA A 494 -19.21 1.05 22.11
N GLN A 495 -19.19 2.38 22.31
CA GLN A 495 -20.26 3.10 23.02
C GLN A 495 -20.89 4.14 22.09
N LYS A 496 -22.19 4.00 21.85
CA LYS A 496 -22.88 4.83 20.86
C LYS A 496 -24.29 5.21 21.29
N TYR A 497 -24.67 6.46 21.00
CA TYR A 497 -26.04 6.92 21.09
C TYR A 497 -26.74 6.78 19.74
N TYR A 498 -27.90 6.11 19.74
CA TYR A 498 -28.81 6.04 18.60
C TYR A 498 -30.09 6.80 18.91
N ASN A 499 -30.73 7.35 17.88
CA ASN A 499 -32.13 7.76 18.00
C ASN A 499 -32.97 6.51 18.26
N LEU A 500 -33.86 6.55 19.26
CA LEU A 500 -34.65 5.39 19.69
C LEU A 500 -35.57 4.87 18.58
N THR A 501 -36.14 5.78 17.77
CA THR A 501 -36.99 5.42 16.63
C THR A 501 -36.17 4.69 15.57
N ASN A 502 -35.01 5.26 15.18
CA ASN A 502 -34.12 4.65 14.17
C ASN A 502 -33.61 3.28 14.63
N TRP A 503 -33.32 3.12 15.93
CA TRP A 503 -32.90 1.83 16.51
C TRP A 503 -33.96 0.74 16.30
N LYS A 504 -35.24 1.09 16.58
CA LYS A 504 -36.38 0.17 16.42
C LYS A 504 -36.68 -0.10 14.94
N GLU A 505 -36.71 0.93 14.11
CA GLU A 505 -36.99 0.81 12.65
C GLU A 505 -35.90 0.01 11.92
N SER A 506 -34.65 0.08 12.37
CA SER A 506 -33.55 -0.75 11.84
C SER A 506 -33.61 -2.20 12.34
N GLY A 507 -34.57 -2.55 13.21
CA GLY A 507 -34.72 -3.90 13.79
C GLY A 507 -33.68 -4.24 14.85
N TYR A 508 -32.81 -3.30 15.23
CA TYR A 508 -31.74 -3.56 16.20
C TYR A 508 -32.23 -3.92 17.58
N SER A 509 -33.41 -3.42 18.00
CA SER A 509 -34.07 -3.83 19.25
C SER A 509 -34.46 -5.32 19.28
N VAL A 510 -34.58 -5.97 18.11
CA VAL A 510 -34.87 -7.41 17.99
C VAL A 510 -33.57 -8.22 17.85
N PHE A 511 -32.63 -7.73 17.03
CA PHE A 511 -31.38 -8.45 16.76
C PHE A 511 -30.33 -8.33 17.87
N TYR A 512 -30.36 -7.20 18.62
CA TYR A 512 -29.32 -6.84 19.59
C TYR A 512 -29.90 -6.20 20.86
N PRO A 513 -30.91 -6.78 21.52
CA PRO A 513 -31.47 -6.23 22.77
C PRO A 513 -30.43 -6.11 23.88
N GLU A 514 -29.37 -6.97 23.86
CA GLU A 514 -28.30 -6.98 24.83
C GLU A 514 -27.34 -5.77 24.70
N PHE A 515 -27.40 -5.03 23.58
CA PHE A 515 -26.61 -3.81 23.42
C PHE A 515 -27.25 -2.60 24.08
N GLU A 516 -28.56 -2.63 24.36
CA GLU A 516 -29.27 -1.54 24.99
C GLU A 516 -28.80 -1.32 26.44
N ARG A 517 -28.54 -0.06 26.80
CA ARG A 517 -28.09 0.29 28.17
C ARG A 517 -29.04 1.23 28.87
N GLN A 518 -29.33 2.37 28.28
CA GLN A 518 -30.13 3.40 28.91
C GLN A 518 -30.87 4.25 27.89
N ILE A 519 -32.17 4.47 28.12
CA ILE A 519 -32.97 5.43 27.33
C ILE A 519 -32.81 6.81 27.96
N MET A 520 -32.49 7.80 27.13
CA MET A 520 -32.27 9.20 27.52
C MET A 520 -33.10 10.12 26.60
N GLY A 521 -34.37 10.30 26.95
CA GLY A 521 -35.32 11.02 26.12
C GLY A 521 -35.56 10.29 24.78
N THR A 522 -35.23 10.92 23.67
CA THR A 522 -35.32 10.32 22.32
C THR A 522 -34.11 9.50 21.90
N GLN A 523 -33.10 9.41 22.76
CA GLN A 523 -31.86 8.69 22.48
C GLN A 523 -31.74 7.44 23.34
N LEU A 524 -31.09 6.43 22.78
CA LEU A 524 -30.73 5.18 23.43
C LEU A 524 -29.22 5.07 23.47
N LEU A 525 -28.65 5.01 24.68
CA LEU A 525 -27.25 4.61 24.86
C LEU A 525 -27.11 3.11 24.63
N THR A 526 -26.22 2.71 23.78
CA THR A 526 -25.91 1.32 23.45
C THR A 526 -24.45 0.99 23.66
N ASN A 527 -24.16 -0.31 23.85
CA ASN A 527 -22.80 -0.82 23.90
C ASN A 527 -22.66 -2.02 22.94
N PRO A 528 -22.54 -1.79 21.64
CA PRO A 528 -22.34 -2.83 20.66
C PRO A 528 -21.00 -3.56 20.88
N ARG A 529 -21.05 -4.88 20.92
CA ARG A 529 -19.89 -5.77 21.10
C ARG A 529 -19.90 -6.84 20.04
N PHE A 530 -18.84 -6.87 19.23
CA PHE A 530 -18.74 -7.83 18.14
C PHE A 530 -17.50 -8.69 18.30
N ARG A 531 -17.62 -9.96 17.91
CA ARG A 531 -16.51 -10.91 17.77
C ARG A 531 -16.56 -11.51 16.39
N PHE A 532 -15.47 -11.37 15.67
CA PHE A 532 -15.32 -11.94 14.34
C PHE A 532 -14.11 -12.88 14.34
N PHE A 533 -14.25 -13.97 13.59
CA PHE A 533 -13.16 -14.89 13.32
C PHE A 533 -12.96 -14.96 11.80
N ASN A 534 -11.75 -14.71 11.33
CA ASN A 534 -11.43 -14.63 9.92
C ASN A 534 -10.37 -15.65 9.53
N TRP A 535 -10.53 -16.25 8.37
CA TRP A 535 -9.55 -17.12 7.74
C TRP A 535 -8.98 -16.46 6.49
N ALA A 536 -7.72 -16.74 6.21
CA ALA A 536 -7.13 -16.45 4.91
C ALA A 536 -6.23 -17.62 4.49
N ALA A 537 -6.28 -17.96 3.24
CA ALA A 537 -5.48 -19.01 2.65
C ALA A 537 -5.03 -18.58 1.25
N GLN A 538 -3.84 -19.00 0.87
CA GLN A 538 -3.35 -18.80 -0.49
C GLN A 538 -2.60 -20.01 -0.98
N THR A 539 -2.62 -20.22 -2.29
CA THR A 539 -1.68 -21.07 -2.98
C THR A 539 -1.40 -20.52 -4.35
N GLY A 540 -0.17 -20.66 -4.83
CA GLY A 540 0.21 -20.15 -6.13
C GLY A 540 1.37 -20.93 -6.73
N ILE A 541 1.38 -21.06 -8.04
CA ILE A 541 2.38 -21.76 -8.81
C ILE A 541 2.97 -20.81 -9.85
N GLY A 542 4.29 -20.78 -9.91
CA GLY A 542 5.06 -20.09 -10.95
C GLY A 542 5.82 -21.09 -11.80
N VAL A 543 5.72 -20.95 -13.13
CA VAL A 543 6.40 -21.81 -14.10
C VAL A 543 7.05 -20.94 -15.17
N SER A 544 8.37 -21.11 -15.35
CA SER A 544 9.09 -20.50 -16.49
C SER A 544 9.18 -21.48 -17.63
N LEU A 545 8.51 -21.14 -18.75
CA LEU A 545 8.46 -21.93 -19.98
C LEU A 545 9.54 -21.43 -20.94
N GLY A 546 10.65 -22.14 -20.98
CA GLY A 546 11.83 -21.71 -21.73
C GLY A 546 12.56 -20.54 -21.06
N SER A 547 13.19 -19.68 -21.87
CA SER A 547 13.95 -18.50 -21.41
C SER A 547 13.09 -17.24 -21.29
N ASP A 548 11.93 -17.20 -21.94
CA ASP A 548 11.26 -15.96 -22.28
C ASP A 548 9.86 -15.82 -21.68
N ILE A 549 9.24 -16.92 -21.23
CA ILE A 549 7.85 -16.92 -20.77
C ILE A 549 7.77 -17.36 -19.32
N ASP A 550 7.23 -16.48 -18.48
CA ASP A 550 6.85 -16.75 -17.09
C ASP A 550 5.34 -16.79 -16.97
N SER A 551 4.82 -17.89 -16.46
CA SER A 551 3.40 -18.09 -16.18
C SER A 551 3.19 -18.26 -14.69
N ARG A 552 2.16 -17.59 -14.14
CA ARG A 552 1.83 -17.65 -12.73
C ARG A 552 0.34 -17.86 -12.58
N PHE A 553 -0.03 -18.65 -11.60
CA PHE A 553 -1.41 -18.87 -11.19
C PHE A 553 -1.47 -18.80 -9.68
N ALA A 554 -2.43 -18.08 -9.13
CA ALA A 554 -2.65 -18.03 -7.71
C ALA A 554 -4.14 -18.04 -7.36
N TYR A 555 -4.47 -18.76 -6.30
CA TYR A 555 -5.77 -18.72 -5.64
C TYR A 555 -5.63 -18.14 -4.25
N VAL A 556 -6.57 -17.27 -3.90
CA VAL A 556 -6.57 -16.52 -2.65
C VAL A 556 -7.95 -16.58 -2.03
N LEU A 557 -8.03 -17.07 -0.81
CA LEU A 557 -9.16 -16.91 0.10
C LEU A 557 -8.80 -15.83 1.14
N SER A 558 -9.65 -14.82 1.30
CA SER A 558 -9.50 -13.82 2.35
C SER A 558 -10.83 -13.51 3.00
N GLN A 559 -10.83 -13.40 4.32
CA GLN A 559 -11.99 -12.95 5.08
C GLN A 559 -11.65 -11.65 5.81
N ARG A 560 -12.66 -10.80 5.95
CA ARG A 560 -12.53 -9.49 6.58
C ARG A 560 -13.74 -9.22 7.48
N ALA A 561 -13.49 -8.83 8.72
CA ALA A 561 -14.52 -8.23 9.56
C ALA A 561 -14.94 -6.85 9.01
N PRO A 562 -16.19 -6.44 9.23
CA PRO A 562 -16.60 -5.06 8.99
C PRO A 562 -15.74 -4.08 9.80
N ASN A 563 -15.41 -2.93 9.22
CA ASN A 563 -14.68 -1.90 9.95
C ASN A 563 -15.62 -0.97 10.73
N SER A 564 -15.04 -0.07 11.53
CA SER A 564 -15.79 0.80 12.42
C SER A 564 -16.73 1.76 11.69
N SER A 565 -16.35 2.25 10.51
CA SER A 565 -17.25 3.11 9.72
C SER A 565 -18.41 2.33 9.10
N GLU A 566 -18.16 1.11 8.66
CA GLU A 566 -19.20 0.24 8.08
C GLU A 566 -20.25 -0.16 9.11
N LEU A 567 -19.85 -0.38 10.36
CA LEU A 567 -20.76 -0.72 11.46
C LEU A 567 -21.46 0.52 12.03
N PHE A 568 -20.74 1.62 12.24
CA PHE A 568 -21.14 2.65 13.17
C PHE A 568 -21.36 4.03 12.59
N SER A 569 -21.07 4.33 11.31
CA SER A 569 -21.30 5.66 10.73
C SER A 569 -22.73 6.11 10.96
N ASP A 570 -22.94 7.36 11.41
CA ASP A 570 -24.27 7.87 11.70
C ASP A 570 -24.34 9.39 11.71
N GLY A 571 -24.39 9.98 10.52
CA GLY A 571 -24.57 11.43 10.38
C GLY A 571 -23.86 12.03 9.20
N LEU A 572 -23.66 13.36 9.27
CA LEU A 572 -23.03 14.12 8.18
C LEU A 572 -21.52 13.94 8.19
N HIS A 573 -21.00 13.41 7.08
CA HIS A 573 -19.59 13.33 6.77
C HIS A 573 -19.21 14.57 5.95
N HIS A 574 -18.54 15.51 6.62
CA HIS A 574 -18.36 16.87 6.08
C HIS A 574 -17.41 16.92 4.89
N SER A 575 -16.40 16.05 4.86
CA SER A 575 -15.41 16.01 3.77
C SER A 575 -16.00 15.60 2.43
N ILE A 576 -17.13 14.90 2.42
CA ILE A 576 -17.82 14.45 1.21
C ILE A 576 -19.18 15.10 0.98
N ALA A 577 -19.60 15.97 1.91
CA ALA A 577 -20.93 16.59 1.88
C ALA A 577 -22.05 15.55 1.72
N ALA A 578 -22.06 14.48 2.55
CA ALA A 578 -23.04 13.40 2.50
C ALA A 578 -23.41 12.89 3.90
N LEU A 579 -24.61 12.40 4.04
CA LEU A 579 -25.04 11.65 5.24
C LEU A 579 -24.64 10.20 5.08
N GLU A 580 -23.93 9.65 6.06
CA GLU A 580 -23.50 8.25 6.06
C GLU A 580 -24.15 7.48 7.22
N TYR A 581 -24.63 6.27 6.91
CA TYR A 581 -25.22 5.36 7.88
C TYR A 581 -24.57 3.97 7.77
N GLY A 582 -24.01 3.52 8.88
CA GLY A 582 -23.48 2.18 9.07
C GLY A 582 -24.60 1.15 9.28
N ASN A 583 -24.22 -0.12 9.40
CA ASN A 583 -25.15 -1.22 9.57
C ASN A 583 -24.57 -2.27 10.54
N LEU A 584 -25.23 -2.47 11.68
CA LEU A 584 -24.78 -3.42 12.71
C LEU A 584 -24.99 -4.90 12.32
N ILE A 585 -25.81 -5.18 11.29
CA ILE A 585 -26.15 -6.55 10.86
C ILE A 585 -25.07 -7.13 9.91
N LEU A 586 -24.09 -6.33 9.53
CA LEU A 586 -23.02 -6.76 8.62
C LEU A 586 -22.24 -7.94 9.18
N ARG A 587 -21.88 -8.88 8.30
CA ARG A 587 -21.10 -10.08 8.59
C ARG A 587 -19.71 -9.99 8.00
N ASN A 588 -18.89 -11.00 8.26
CA ASN A 588 -17.57 -11.14 7.62
C ASN A 588 -17.72 -11.26 6.11
N GLU A 589 -17.00 -10.40 5.40
CA GLU A 589 -16.85 -10.50 3.97
C GLU A 589 -15.90 -11.65 3.63
N THR A 590 -16.24 -12.51 2.66
CA THR A 590 -15.41 -13.63 2.20
C THR A 590 -15.12 -13.50 0.72
N SER A 591 -13.86 -13.34 0.36
CA SER A 591 -13.40 -13.19 -1.03
C SER A 591 -12.62 -14.43 -1.49
N HIS A 592 -13.06 -15.01 -2.62
CA HIS A 592 -12.35 -16.03 -3.37
C HIS A 592 -11.80 -15.40 -4.65
N LYS A 593 -10.48 -15.32 -4.79
CA LYS A 593 -9.85 -14.64 -5.92
C LYS A 593 -8.88 -15.57 -6.65
N ILE A 594 -8.99 -15.60 -7.98
CA ILE A 594 -8.06 -16.26 -8.88
C ILE A 594 -7.31 -15.18 -9.64
N LEU A 595 -6.00 -15.31 -9.66
CA LEU A 595 -5.08 -14.43 -10.37
C LEU A 595 -4.23 -15.26 -11.32
N MET A 596 -4.10 -14.80 -12.55
CA MET A 596 -3.18 -15.37 -13.52
C MET A 596 -2.26 -14.27 -14.03
N SER A 597 -1.05 -14.62 -14.40
CA SER A 597 -0.12 -13.72 -15.08
C SER A 597 0.69 -14.50 -16.09
N ILE A 598 0.71 -14.04 -17.33
CA ILE A 598 1.56 -14.55 -18.39
C ILE A 598 2.44 -13.41 -18.83
N THR A 599 3.74 -13.56 -18.65
CA THR A 599 4.73 -12.54 -19.02
C THR A 599 5.72 -13.14 -20.01
N ARG A 600 5.84 -12.52 -21.19
CA ARG A 600 6.91 -12.82 -22.14
C ARG A 600 7.93 -11.71 -22.13
N ARG A 601 9.20 -12.07 -22.01
CA ARG A 601 10.32 -11.12 -22.02
C ARG A 601 11.35 -11.55 -23.04
N THR A 602 11.67 -10.65 -23.96
CA THR A 602 12.80 -10.77 -24.88
C THR A 602 13.70 -9.55 -24.68
N LYS A 603 14.82 -9.48 -25.40
CA LYS A 603 15.76 -8.34 -25.32
C LYS A 603 15.08 -6.98 -25.56
N ASN A 604 14.14 -6.92 -26.52
CA ASN A 604 13.56 -5.65 -26.98
C ASN A 604 12.06 -5.53 -26.67
N PHE A 605 11.44 -6.55 -26.09
CA PHE A 605 10.01 -6.58 -25.88
C PHE A 605 9.65 -7.30 -24.60
N SER A 606 8.77 -6.72 -23.84
CA SER A 606 8.15 -7.33 -22.66
C SER A 606 6.65 -7.15 -22.75
N LEU A 607 5.91 -8.23 -22.54
CA LEU A 607 4.44 -8.24 -22.53
C LEU A 607 3.96 -8.98 -21.28
N SER A 608 2.99 -8.44 -20.60
CA SER A 608 2.29 -9.10 -19.49
C SER A 608 0.78 -8.99 -19.65
N LEU A 609 0.11 -10.10 -19.45
CA LEU A 609 -1.36 -10.21 -19.36
C LEU A 609 -1.72 -10.78 -17.98
N GLU A 610 -2.62 -10.11 -17.27
CA GLU A 610 -2.99 -10.45 -15.89
C GLU A 610 -4.53 -10.50 -15.76
N PRO A 611 -5.19 -11.56 -16.23
CA PRO A 611 -6.61 -11.75 -15.95
C PRO A 611 -6.83 -12.14 -14.49
N TYR A 612 -7.95 -11.67 -13.92
CA TYR A 612 -8.36 -12.03 -12.57
C TYR A 612 -9.87 -12.21 -12.47
N PHE A 613 -10.27 -13.04 -11.49
CA PHE A 613 -11.66 -13.29 -11.14
C PHE A 613 -11.78 -13.30 -9.62
N SER A 614 -12.84 -12.69 -9.09
CA SER A 614 -13.12 -12.72 -7.66
C SER A 614 -14.61 -12.83 -7.42
N LYS A 615 -15.01 -13.82 -6.59
CA LYS A 615 -16.35 -13.88 -6.01
C LYS A 615 -16.26 -13.50 -4.55
N VAL A 616 -17.07 -12.53 -4.12
CA VAL A 616 -17.06 -12.02 -2.77
C VAL A 616 -18.45 -12.19 -2.18
N PHE A 617 -18.56 -13.03 -1.17
CA PHE A 617 -19.77 -13.21 -0.37
C PHE A 617 -19.84 -12.14 0.70
N ASP A 618 -21.04 -11.64 0.98
CA ASP A 618 -21.28 -10.56 1.93
C ASP A 618 -20.41 -9.32 1.65
N TYR A 619 -20.19 -8.99 0.37
CA TYR A 619 -19.42 -7.80 -0.03
C TYR A 619 -20.01 -6.54 0.53
N ILE A 620 -19.30 -5.86 1.42
CA ILE A 620 -19.76 -4.65 2.08
C ILE A 620 -19.43 -3.44 1.23
N PHE A 621 -20.42 -2.64 0.89
CA PHE A 621 -20.23 -1.42 0.11
C PHE A 621 -21.21 -0.33 0.55
N ILE A 622 -20.93 0.87 0.13
CA ILE A 622 -21.76 2.04 0.41
C ILE A 622 -22.43 2.51 -0.87
N GLU A 623 -23.72 2.75 -0.82
CA GLU A 623 -24.48 3.23 -1.97
C GLU A 623 -25.41 4.39 -1.60
N PRO A 624 -25.73 5.26 -2.57
CA PRO A 624 -26.70 6.33 -2.37
C PRO A 624 -28.12 5.75 -2.31
N THR A 625 -28.88 6.18 -1.30
CA THR A 625 -30.25 5.68 -1.05
C THR A 625 -31.31 6.76 -1.07
N ALA A 626 -30.95 8.03 -0.84
CA ALA A 626 -31.87 9.15 -0.79
C ALA A 626 -31.14 10.49 -0.99
N LEU A 627 -31.91 11.55 -1.13
CA LEU A 627 -31.49 12.93 -0.92
C LEU A 627 -32.27 13.49 0.27
N GLU A 628 -31.59 14.12 1.22
CA GLU A 628 -32.21 14.62 2.46
C GLU A 628 -31.84 16.08 2.69
N GLN A 629 -32.89 16.86 3.04
CA GLN A 629 -32.74 18.24 3.47
C GLN A 629 -32.56 18.28 4.98
N THR A 630 -31.46 18.85 5.42
CA THR A 630 -31.16 19.08 6.84
C THR A 630 -31.08 20.56 7.15
N ILE A 631 -31.00 20.92 8.41
CA ILE A 631 -30.77 22.33 8.82
C ILE A 631 -29.42 22.88 8.34
N ARG A 632 -28.51 22.01 7.88
CA ARG A 632 -27.16 22.36 7.40
C ARG A 632 -27.05 22.41 5.87
N GLY A 633 -28.05 21.93 5.15
CA GLY A 633 -28.06 21.85 3.71
C GLY A 633 -28.76 20.60 3.17
N ALA A 634 -28.69 20.42 1.87
CA ALA A 634 -29.19 19.26 1.17
C ALA A 634 -28.05 18.32 0.83
N PHE A 635 -28.19 17.05 1.19
CA PHE A 635 -27.12 16.06 1.07
C PHE A 635 -27.62 14.73 0.51
N PRO A 636 -26.82 14.01 -0.29
CA PRO A 636 -27.08 12.63 -0.61
C PRO A 636 -26.88 11.75 0.65
N VAL A 637 -27.77 10.77 0.81
CA VAL A 637 -27.71 9.78 1.88
C VAL A 637 -27.05 8.52 1.35
N TRP A 638 -26.02 8.07 2.03
CA TRP A 638 -25.27 6.86 1.72
C TRP A 638 -25.41 5.85 2.84
N ARG A 639 -25.72 4.59 2.50
CA ARG A 639 -25.88 3.52 3.48
C ARG A 639 -24.98 2.35 3.17
N TYR A 640 -24.38 1.79 4.22
CA TYR A 640 -23.64 0.54 4.13
C TYR A 640 -24.59 -0.65 4.07
N ARG A 641 -24.37 -1.53 3.11
CA ARG A 641 -25.03 -2.82 3.01
C ARG A 641 -24.06 -3.89 2.48
N SER A 642 -24.47 -5.16 2.56
CA SER A 642 -23.75 -6.26 1.94
C SER A 642 -24.52 -6.91 0.81
N THR A 643 -23.79 -7.52 -0.11
CA THR A 643 -24.33 -8.31 -1.23
C THR A 643 -23.33 -9.37 -1.64
N ASP A 644 -23.76 -10.37 -2.39
CA ASP A 644 -22.83 -11.23 -3.12
C ASP A 644 -22.37 -10.51 -4.39
N ALA A 645 -21.06 -10.36 -4.53
CA ALA A 645 -20.46 -9.62 -5.64
C ALA A 645 -19.54 -10.50 -6.48
N PHE A 646 -19.50 -10.19 -7.77
CA PHE A 646 -18.58 -10.81 -8.71
C PHE A 646 -17.72 -9.73 -9.38
N PHE A 647 -16.39 -9.95 -9.41
CA PHE A 647 -15.43 -9.11 -10.09
C PHE A 647 -14.66 -9.93 -11.10
N ALA A 648 -14.40 -9.35 -12.26
CA ALA A 648 -13.51 -9.90 -13.28
C ALA A 648 -12.77 -8.76 -13.97
N GLY A 649 -11.56 -9.01 -14.42
CA GLY A 649 -10.83 -8.00 -15.14
C GLY A 649 -9.59 -8.52 -15.81
N LEU A 650 -8.95 -7.60 -16.53
CA LEU A 650 -7.71 -7.84 -17.25
C LEU A 650 -6.81 -6.61 -17.16
N ASP A 651 -5.60 -6.85 -16.70
CA ASP A 651 -4.52 -5.86 -16.81
C ASP A 651 -3.55 -6.27 -17.92
N PHE A 652 -3.16 -5.28 -18.70
CA PHE A 652 -2.19 -5.39 -19.77
C PHE A 652 -1.03 -4.45 -19.49
N ASN A 653 0.19 -4.92 -19.69
CA ASN A 653 1.39 -4.09 -19.63
C ASN A 653 2.38 -4.54 -20.70
N SER A 654 2.96 -3.60 -21.44
CA SER A 654 3.94 -3.88 -22.48
C SER A 654 5.01 -2.81 -22.50
N ASN A 655 6.26 -3.23 -22.70
CA ASN A 655 7.38 -2.37 -22.97
C ASN A 655 8.02 -2.81 -24.29
N LEU A 656 8.22 -1.87 -25.22
CA LEU A 656 8.80 -2.12 -26.53
C LEU A 656 9.97 -1.16 -26.76
N THR A 657 11.17 -1.70 -26.86
CA THR A 657 12.38 -0.98 -27.27
C THR A 657 12.50 -1.04 -28.81
N ILE A 658 12.02 0.02 -29.49
CA ILE A 658 12.07 0.13 -30.96
C ILE A 658 13.52 0.30 -31.43
N SER A 659 14.27 1.12 -30.72
CA SER A 659 15.68 1.37 -30.99
C SER A 659 16.39 1.75 -29.69
N LYS A 660 17.73 1.89 -29.71
CA LYS A 660 18.49 2.37 -28.55
C LYS A 660 18.07 3.77 -28.07
N TYR A 661 17.28 4.49 -28.85
CA TYR A 661 16.82 5.85 -28.57
C TYR A 661 15.33 5.95 -28.23
N LEU A 662 14.55 4.97 -28.67
CA LEU A 662 13.09 5.05 -28.64
C LEU A 662 12.49 3.83 -27.94
N ASN A 663 11.76 4.11 -26.86
CA ASN A 663 11.04 3.13 -26.07
C ASN A 663 9.55 3.49 -25.96
N ILE A 664 8.68 2.50 -25.99
CA ILE A 664 7.23 2.66 -25.79
C ILE A 664 6.81 1.77 -24.61
N ASP A 665 6.20 2.40 -23.61
CA ASP A 665 5.48 1.70 -22.53
C ASP A 665 3.98 1.84 -22.76
N MET A 666 3.24 0.75 -22.64
CA MET A 666 1.78 0.73 -22.75
C MET A 666 1.19 -0.04 -21.59
N GLY A 667 0.11 0.47 -21.02
CA GLY A 667 -0.67 -0.23 -20.03
C GLY A 667 -2.16 -0.01 -20.27
N ALA A 668 -2.97 -1.03 -19.96
CA ALA A 668 -4.42 -0.95 -20.00
C ALA A 668 -5.03 -1.78 -18.88
N SER A 669 -6.21 -1.39 -18.43
CA SER A 669 -6.95 -2.11 -17.40
C SER A 669 -8.45 -2.00 -17.64
N TYR A 670 -9.12 -3.12 -17.39
CA TYR A 670 -10.58 -3.21 -17.39
C TYR A 670 -11.06 -3.99 -16.18
N THR A 671 -12.06 -3.47 -15.49
CA THR A 671 -12.71 -4.11 -14.34
C THR A 671 -14.21 -4.18 -14.57
N TYR A 672 -14.74 -5.38 -14.48
CA TYR A 672 -16.17 -5.69 -14.43
C TYR A 672 -16.55 -6.01 -12.99
N ALA A 673 -17.64 -5.43 -12.49
CA ALA A 673 -18.19 -5.79 -11.17
C ALA A 673 -19.71 -5.76 -11.15
N GLN A 674 -20.30 -6.75 -10.47
CA GLN A 674 -21.73 -7.04 -10.44
C GLN A 674 -22.19 -7.37 -9.03
N ASP A 675 -23.24 -6.72 -8.58
CA ASP A 675 -24.09 -7.15 -7.47
C ASP A 675 -24.93 -8.34 -7.96
N GLN A 676 -24.70 -9.53 -7.41
CA GLN A 676 -25.37 -10.75 -7.87
C GLN A 676 -26.78 -10.91 -7.30
N LEU A 677 -27.07 -10.32 -6.15
CA LEU A 677 -28.41 -10.39 -5.57
C LEU A 677 -29.39 -9.50 -6.34
N ASN A 678 -28.98 -8.28 -6.67
CA ASN A 678 -29.83 -7.32 -7.38
C ASN A 678 -29.61 -7.32 -8.90
N GLN A 679 -28.71 -8.15 -9.42
CA GLN A 679 -28.36 -8.22 -10.85
C GLN A 679 -27.99 -6.85 -11.44
N SER A 680 -27.40 -5.96 -10.63
CA SER A 680 -27.04 -4.60 -10.99
C SER A 680 -25.52 -4.38 -10.97
N PRO A 681 -24.95 -3.45 -11.77
CA PRO A 681 -23.57 -3.08 -11.65
C PRO A 681 -23.26 -2.50 -10.26
N LEU A 682 -22.05 -2.73 -9.74
CA LEU A 682 -21.57 -2.04 -8.53
C LEU A 682 -21.20 -0.58 -8.86
N ILE A 683 -21.39 0.29 -7.87
CA ILE A 683 -21.05 1.73 -7.99
C ILE A 683 -19.53 1.93 -7.87
N LEU A 684 -19.01 3.00 -8.49
CA LEU A 684 -17.61 3.46 -8.38
C LEU A 684 -16.58 2.42 -8.84
N ILE A 685 -16.94 1.59 -9.80
CA ILE A 685 -16.00 0.67 -10.46
C ILE A 685 -15.22 1.43 -11.53
N PRO A 686 -13.89 1.28 -11.59
CA PRO A 686 -13.07 1.99 -12.58
C PRO A 686 -13.55 1.74 -14.00
N PRO A 687 -13.65 2.77 -14.87
CA PRO A 687 -13.86 2.57 -16.29
C PRO A 687 -12.63 1.94 -16.94
N PHE A 688 -12.78 1.48 -18.19
CA PHE A 688 -11.61 1.10 -19.00
C PHE A 688 -10.62 2.25 -19.04
N SER A 689 -9.35 1.95 -18.78
CA SER A 689 -8.25 2.91 -18.82
C SER A 689 -7.06 2.36 -19.60
N MET A 690 -6.35 3.24 -20.29
CA MET A 690 -5.16 2.91 -21.06
C MET A 690 -4.18 4.08 -20.98
N PHE A 691 -2.91 3.78 -20.87
CA PHE A 691 -1.85 4.77 -21.10
C PHE A 691 -0.85 4.28 -22.14
N GLN A 692 -0.25 5.24 -22.84
CA GLN A 692 0.84 5.02 -23.77
C GLN A 692 1.91 6.06 -23.48
N LYS A 693 3.14 5.62 -23.26
CA LYS A 693 4.27 6.52 -23.00
C LYS A 693 5.37 6.27 -24.02
N LEU A 694 5.65 7.29 -24.78
CA LEU A 694 6.75 7.33 -25.74
C LEU A 694 7.94 8.03 -25.09
N LYS A 695 9.07 7.34 -24.97
CA LYS A 695 10.31 7.88 -24.41
C LYS A 695 11.37 7.93 -25.49
N TYR A 696 11.87 9.13 -25.73
CA TYR A 696 13.00 9.40 -26.64
C TYR A 696 14.21 9.84 -25.84
N SER A 697 15.32 9.11 -25.97
CA SER A 697 16.60 9.37 -25.28
C SER A 697 17.72 9.32 -26.31
N PRO A 698 18.22 10.46 -26.85
CA PRO A 698 19.27 10.48 -27.86
C PRO A 698 20.58 9.92 -27.30
N ASP A 699 21.40 9.33 -28.21
CA ASP A 699 22.69 8.77 -27.82
C ASP A 699 23.63 9.87 -27.27
N LYS A 700 24.30 9.61 -26.17
CA LYS A 700 25.22 10.54 -25.50
C LYS A 700 24.60 11.89 -25.09
N ALA A 701 23.31 12.10 -25.28
CA ALA A 701 22.62 13.30 -24.83
C ALA A 701 22.34 13.25 -23.33
N SER A 702 22.48 14.39 -22.68
CA SER A 702 22.15 14.57 -21.28
C SER A 702 20.65 14.81 -21.05
N TRP A 703 19.79 14.56 -22.04
CA TRP A 703 18.36 14.81 -21.95
C TRP A 703 17.51 13.68 -22.53
N ASN A 704 16.28 13.60 -22.06
CA ASN A 704 15.23 12.76 -22.64
C ASN A 704 13.89 13.50 -22.67
N LEU A 705 13.02 13.05 -23.56
CA LEU A 705 11.65 13.52 -23.70
C LEU A 705 10.70 12.34 -23.59
N GLU A 706 9.67 12.48 -22.77
CA GLU A 706 8.58 11.52 -22.63
C GLU A 706 7.26 12.20 -23.00
N ILE A 707 6.45 11.56 -23.81
CA ILE A 707 5.08 11.97 -24.11
C ILE A 707 4.16 10.85 -23.62
N ILE A 708 3.17 11.21 -22.82
CA ILE A 708 2.24 10.29 -22.20
C ILE A 708 0.84 10.64 -22.71
N HIS A 709 0.15 9.64 -23.21
CA HIS A 709 -1.26 9.71 -23.56
C HIS A 709 -2.04 8.82 -22.61
N ASP A 710 -2.97 9.38 -21.87
CA ASP A 710 -3.91 8.67 -21.02
C ASP A 710 -5.31 8.74 -21.61
N TYR A 711 -5.97 7.60 -21.72
CA TYR A 711 -7.36 7.44 -22.16
C TYR A 711 -8.20 6.77 -21.07
N TYR A 712 -9.35 7.36 -20.79
CA TYR A 712 -10.37 6.81 -19.88
C TYR A 712 -11.69 6.73 -20.61
N GLY A 713 -12.24 5.53 -20.73
CA GLY A 713 -13.56 5.30 -21.33
C GLY A 713 -14.68 5.84 -20.45
N LYS A 714 -15.86 6.04 -21.02
CA LYS A 714 -17.08 6.25 -20.22
C LYS A 714 -17.39 4.96 -19.46
N GLN A 715 -17.70 5.07 -18.16
CA GLN A 715 -18.24 3.93 -17.41
C GLN A 715 -19.70 3.71 -17.78
N ASN A 716 -19.98 2.70 -18.60
CA ASN A 716 -21.34 2.40 -19.06
C ASN A 716 -22.09 1.47 -18.10
N ARG A 717 -21.43 0.99 -17.06
CA ARG A 717 -21.99 0.06 -16.06
C ARG A 717 -21.96 0.71 -14.69
N TYR A 718 -23.08 1.28 -14.30
CA TYR A 718 -23.30 1.87 -12.98
C TYR A 718 -24.74 1.59 -12.54
N PRO A 719 -25.04 1.54 -11.23
CA PRO A 719 -26.40 1.32 -10.75
C PRO A 719 -27.29 2.51 -11.08
N ASN A 720 -28.58 2.25 -11.22
CA ASN A 720 -29.55 3.31 -11.46
C ASN A 720 -30.07 3.89 -10.14
N SER A 721 -29.33 4.87 -9.59
CA SER A 721 -29.68 5.58 -8.34
C SER A 721 -30.45 6.87 -8.66
N ASN A 722 -31.69 6.70 -9.17
CA ASN A 722 -32.59 7.78 -9.50
C ASN A 722 -33.36 8.24 -8.26
N PHE A 723 -33.25 9.54 -7.92
CA PHE A 723 -34.00 10.18 -6.87
C PHE A 723 -34.94 11.18 -7.47
N GLN A 724 -36.25 11.05 -7.14
CA GLN A 724 -37.30 12.00 -7.52
C GLN A 724 -37.59 12.95 -6.37
N PHE A 725 -37.74 14.21 -6.70
CA PHE A 725 -38.18 15.25 -5.75
C PHE A 725 -38.91 16.34 -6.47
N ASN A 726 -39.78 17.01 -5.72
CA ASN A 726 -40.60 18.07 -6.25
C ASN A 726 -39.91 19.41 -6.01
N LEU A 727 -39.74 20.17 -7.08
CA LEU A 727 -39.19 21.52 -7.06
C LEU A 727 -40.27 22.54 -7.47
N ILE A 728 -40.12 23.77 -7.00
CA ILE A 728 -40.98 24.86 -7.44
C ILE A 728 -40.27 25.57 -8.60
N GLU A 729 -40.82 25.47 -9.80
CA GLU A 729 -40.38 26.19 -10.98
C GLU A 729 -41.52 27.05 -11.50
N ASN A 730 -41.26 28.35 -11.64
CA ASN A 730 -42.25 29.32 -12.10
C ASN A 730 -43.60 29.28 -11.33
N GLY A 731 -43.53 29.01 -10.02
CA GLY A 731 -44.71 28.91 -9.16
C GLY A 731 -45.47 27.60 -9.22
N SER A 732 -45.01 26.64 -10.02
CA SER A 732 -45.61 25.31 -10.16
C SER A 732 -44.70 24.23 -9.59
N MET A 733 -45.30 23.19 -8.98
CA MET A 733 -44.54 22.03 -8.48
C MET A 733 -44.18 21.10 -9.66
N VAL A 734 -42.90 20.90 -9.89
CA VAL A 734 -42.37 20.05 -10.97
C VAL A 734 -41.56 18.92 -10.36
N SER A 735 -41.90 17.68 -10.72
CA SER A 735 -41.08 16.53 -10.32
C SER A 735 -39.81 16.42 -11.18
N LYS A 736 -38.66 16.34 -10.54
CA LYS A 736 -37.35 16.22 -11.18
C LYS A 736 -36.68 14.95 -10.72
N THR A 737 -35.85 14.37 -11.57
CA THR A 737 -35.05 13.17 -11.28
C THR A 737 -33.59 13.50 -11.39
N VAL A 738 -32.78 13.02 -10.43
CA VAL A 738 -31.34 13.09 -10.45
C VAL A 738 -30.79 11.68 -10.24
N ASN A 739 -29.80 11.30 -11.06
CA ASN A 739 -29.03 10.07 -10.88
C ASN A 739 -27.63 10.42 -10.37
N ILE A 740 -27.37 10.17 -9.07
CA ILE A 740 -26.07 10.44 -8.46
C ILE A 740 -25.04 9.31 -8.66
N SER A 741 -25.38 8.28 -9.42
CA SER A 741 -24.43 7.23 -9.86
C SER A 741 -23.97 7.48 -11.30
N GLU A 742 -24.55 8.41 -12.02
CA GLU A 742 -24.29 8.64 -13.43
C GLU A 742 -22.80 8.90 -13.72
N SER A 743 -22.33 8.31 -14.83
CA SER A 743 -20.97 8.46 -15.30
C SER A 743 -20.82 9.64 -16.24
N PRO A 744 -19.80 10.47 -16.05
CA PRO A 744 -19.42 11.48 -17.03
C PRO A 744 -18.93 10.84 -18.34
N ALA A 745 -18.77 11.64 -19.38
CA ALA A 745 -18.16 11.23 -20.63
C ALA A 745 -16.72 10.70 -20.41
N GLY A 746 -16.28 9.78 -21.28
CA GLY A 746 -14.89 9.40 -21.35
C GLY A 746 -14.00 10.58 -21.77
N PHE A 747 -12.71 10.50 -21.44
CA PHE A 747 -11.77 11.59 -21.74
C PHE A 747 -10.39 11.05 -22.08
N GLN A 748 -9.58 11.94 -22.64
CA GLN A 748 -8.16 11.69 -22.89
C GLN A 748 -7.34 12.93 -22.53
N LYS A 749 -6.11 12.71 -22.11
CA LYS A 749 -5.17 13.78 -21.83
C LYS A 749 -3.77 13.42 -22.31
N PHE A 750 -3.00 14.44 -22.59
CA PHE A 750 -1.60 14.33 -22.99
C PHE A 750 -0.73 15.04 -21.97
N ASP A 751 0.33 14.37 -21.53
CA ASP A 751 1.35 14.94 -20.67
C ASP A 751 2.71 14.89 -21.40
N ALA A 752 3.60 15.83 -21.12
CA ALA A 752 4.94 15.85 -21.68
C ALA A 752 5.97 16.06 -20.56
N ILE A 753 7.07 15.32 -20.59
CA ILE A 753 8.14 15.39 -19.59
C ILE A 753 9.48 15.55 -20.34
N PHE A 754 10.13 16.67 -20.13
CA PHE A 754 11.49 16.91 -20.59
C PHE A 754 12.43 16.84 -19.40
N SER A 755 13.45 15.99 -19.45
CA SER A 755 14.45 15.83 -18.39
C SER A 755 15.83 16.13 -18.93
N LEU A 756 16.60 16.93 -18.19
CA LEU A 756 17.97 17.33 -18.53
C LEU A 756 18.91 17.01 -17.37
N GLN A 757 19.87 16.12 -17.59
CA GLN A 757 20.97 15.86 -16.67
C GLN A 757 22.02 16.94 -16.86
N LEU A 758 22.28 17.72 -15.80
CA LEU A 758 23.31 18.76 -15.84
C LEU A 758 24.68 18.14 -15.59
N LYS A 759 25.74 18.79 -16.07
CA LYS A 759 27.13 18.31 -15.87
C LYS A 759 27.41 18.11 -14.38
N GLU A 760 28.00 16.98 -14.06
CA GLU A 760 28.45 16.66 -12.70
C GLU A 760 29.55 17.60 -12.25
N LYS A 761 29.44 18.09 -11.01
CA LYS A 761 30.49 18.88 -10.37
C LYS A 761 30.59 18.40 -8.91
N HIS A 762 31.78 18.02 -8.47
CA HIS A 762 32.04 17.55 -7.09
C HIS A 762 31.15 16.38 -6.61
N LYS A 763 30.98 15.33 -7.45
CA LYS A 763 30.12 14.14 -7.18
C LYS A 763 28.63 14.45 -7.02
N MET A 764 28.19 15.67 -7.23
CA MET A 764 26.77 16.02 -7.18
C MET A 764 26.11 15.86 -8.54
N LYS A 765 25.07 15.00 -8.58
CA LYS A 765 24.23 14.83 -9.77
C LYS A 765 23.06 15.80 -9.70
N LYS A 766 22.88 16.58 -10.75
CA LYS A 766 21.81 17.59 -10.86
C LYS A 766 20.93 17.25 -12.05
N LYS A 767 19.62 17.21 -11.84
CA LYS A 767 18.64 16.97 -12.88
C LYS A 767 17.60 18.08 -12.88
N LEU A 768 17.32 18.63 -14.05
CA LEU A 768 16.22 19.55 -14.26
C LEU A 768 15.14 18.83 -15.05
N ARG A 769 13.88 18.94 -14.61
CA ARG A 769 12.74 18.33 -15.26
C ARG A 769 11.68 19.38 -15.47
N PHE A 770 11.16 19.46 -16.69
CA PHE A 770 10.00 20.27 -17.03
C PHE A 770 8.85 19.35 -17.42
N ILE A 771 7.74 19.48 -16.73
CA ILE A 771 6.56 18.62 -16.90
C ILE A 771 5.39 19.51 -17.31
N VAL A 772 4.66 19.12 -18.33
CA VAL A 772 3.38 19.72 -18.71
C VAL A 772 2.31 18.66 -18.56
N GLN A 773 1.40 18.84 -17.63
CA GLN A 773 0.25 17.97 -17.43
C GLN A 773 -0.97 18.56 -18.13
N ASN A 774 -1.82 17.71 -18.73
CA ASN A 774 -2.98 18.11 -19.51
C ASN A 774 -2.62 19.16 -20.58
N LEU A 775 -1.68 18.81 -21.45
CA LEU A 775 -1.11 19.72 -22.49
C LEU A 775 -2.18 20.40 -23.35
N ALA A 776 -3.25 19.67 -23.69
CA ALA A 776 -4.37 20.19 -24.47
C ALA A 776 -5.34 21.08 -23.66
N ASN A 777 -5.15 21.20 -22.33
CA ASN A 777 -6.10 21.84 -21.41
C ASN A 777 -7.52 21.29 -21.56
N ALA A 778 -7.62 19.95 -21.72
CA ALA A 778 -8.91 19.27 -21.86
C ALA A 778 -9.74 19.43 -20.58
N GLU A 779 -11.02 19.76 -20.73
CA GLU A 779 -11.97 19.77 -19.64
C GLU A 779 -12.61 18.38 -19.51
N TYR A 780 -12.57 17.81 -18.31
CA TYR A 780 -13.10 16.48 -18.05
C TYR A 780 -13.53 16.29 -16.59
N ARG A 781 -14.36 15.30 -16.36
CA ARG A 781 -14.79 14.85 -15.02
C ARG A 781 -14.45 13.37 -14.88
N ASN A 782 -13.82 13.00 -13.77
CA ASN A 782 -13.44 11.60 -13.51
C ASN A 782 -14.55 10.87 -12.75
N TYR A 783 -14.98 9.70 -13.25
CA TYR A 783 -16.03 8.90 -12.60
C TYR A 783 -15.70 8.52 -11.15
N LEU A 784 -14.42 8.29 -10.84
CA LEU A 784 -13.95 7.96 -9.49
C LEU A 784 -13.74 9.17 -8.57
N ASN A 785 -14.08 10.38 -9.02
CA ASN A 785 -14.10 11.57 -8.16
C ASN A 785 -15.52 11.81 -7.64
N ARG A 786 -15.72 11.73 -6.33
CA ARG A 786 -17.03 11.98 -5.70
C ARG A 786 -17.53 13.41 -5.89
N MET A 787 -16.61 14.35 -6.16
CA MET A 787 -16.95 15.75 -6.46
C MET A 787 -17.24 16.01 -7.95
N ARG A 788 -17.27 14.96 -8.80
CA ARG A 788 -17.49 15.07 -10.26
C ARG A 788 -18.76 15.80 -10.68
N PHE A 789 -19.78 15.78 -9.83
CA PHE A 789 -21.03 16.47 -10.12
C PHE A 789 -20.93 17.99 -9.95
N TYR A 790 -19.99 18.47 -9.15
CA TYR A 790 -19.87 19.87 -8.77
C TYR A 790 -18.80 20.64 -9.56
N ALA A 791 -17.80 19.95 -10.09
CA ALA A 791 -16.69 20.58 -10.81
C ALA A 791 -15.94 19.60 -11.71
N SER A 792 -15.27 20.16 -12.73
CA SER A 792 -14.31 19.47 -13.59
C SER A 792 -12.97 19.25 -12.86
N GLU A 793 -12.12 18.35 -13.39
CA GLU A 793 -10.77 18.12 -12.91
C GLU A 793 -9.84 19.30 -13.20
N ILE A 794 -8.62 19.23 -12.67
CA ILE A 794 -7.58 20.25 -12.86
C ILE A 794 -7.24 20.39 -14.34
N GLY A 795 -7.17 21.63 -14.82
CA GLY A 795 -6.70 22.00 -16.16
C GLY A 795 -5.19 21.84 -16.32
N ARG A 796 -4.63 22.48 -17.34
CA ARG A 796 -3.20 22.42 -17.65
C ARG A 796 -2.34 22.91 -16.50
N ASN A 797 -1.24 22.16 -16.25
CA ASN A 797 -0.25 22.50 -15.23
C ASN A 797 1.16 22.43 -15.80
N PHE A 798 1.94 23.49 -15.64
CA PHE A 798 3.37 23.51 -15.93
C PHE A 798 4.12 23.33 -14.61
N GLN A 799 5.01 22.34 -14.57
CA GLN A 799 5.84 22.05 -13.40
C GLN A 799 7.32 22.13 -13.78
N LEU A 800 8.09 22.87 -12.98
CA LEU A 800 9.54 22.88 -13.03
C LEU A 800 10.07 22.16 -11.79
N GLN A 801 10.86 21.13 -12.03
CA GLN A 801 11.44 20.32 -10.96
C GLN A 801 12.97 20.36 -11.02
N PHE A 802 13.61 20.63 -9.89
CA PHE A 802 15.05 20.54 -9.72
C PHE A 802 15.38 19.44 -8.73
N ILE A 803 16.23 18.49 -9.14
CA ILE A 803 16.66 17.36 -8.34
C ILE A 803 18.17 17.44 -8.15
N LEU A 804 18.61 17.36 -6.89
CA LEU A 804 20.00 17.37 -6.47
C LEU A 804 20.29 16.10 -5.68
N ASN A 805 21.21 15.27 -6.17
CA ASN A 805 21.78 14.13 -5.44
C ASN A 805 23.21 14.47 -5.01
N TYR A 806 23.56 14.20 -3.77
CA TYR A 806 24.84 14.55 -3.16
C TYR A 806 25.34 13.49 -2.19
#